data_8c135e3f909d3b68ebb167e04005f9c9
#
_entry.id   8c135e3f909d3b68ebb167e04005f9c9
#
_cell.length_a   1.000
_cell.length_b   1.000
_cell.length_c   1.000
_cell.angle_alpha   90.00
_cell.angle_beta   90.00
_cell.angle_gamma   90.00
#
_symmetry.space_group_name_H-M   'P 1'
#
loop_
_entity.id
_entity.type
_entity.pdbx_description
1 polymer ?
#
loop_
_entity_poly.entity_id
_entity_poly.type
_entity_poly.pdbx_seq_one_letter_code
_entity_poly.pdbx_strand_id
1 'polypeptide(L)'
;MALLFALTLLVLLTAIAATKNVASRSEAVISGSLAFNGLIIGPIYLLGLLHHLTRLTLGLTVVVECLALIGILVMRNGVESYADLPLRLLKLAVLPLAAIRRAWQKRSLLVVGAVIATLAFPYMLLVSYLAPAWRDWDGLWYHEPLIGLTIQNHGFQPEPLPGYLQVINGVHRLGEMTQLWFGIYGGRRVIEMGNVFFMPMFAATTFALVRRYSKDVVTGVAWASAMILLPGYLRLVQSTLVDPQACALLLAAAYYVTHPVLDRKNALWAILAMTLAVGAKIWSIVPIGLFSLYFLVRVLRRYRQNGGLATAGIVALGSVCVLGMQALTYVRNIINFKNPVWPMLAYDNPKLGIHWAGGMQLDLTKARGGLDFNDPFAVLYKKLTGPPYSTMSPGHTWQVNDYGFPWAWVVLPILAVVVAIVVMRWTSSFLAVRVARVRSAGPDDDMLSSVMMLAVTASVSLYLSPAAFIARYHVASLGMLVGCLAWVVSRWRTSRLADDVALFAQLGSVIFMAWAPSKHEFVYLYPPSQIVKWIKTPYPLRELEDISDKDHPRLLVSPVYTPTGLVREKELTAGKVIAYDYLDYFALLWNNDYSNKTVWVSSPTDPLGEAEQANAVWIYTRGGTRLHAQLIASPSWELIAPLESEMQGSVYHRKP
;
A
#
# COMPACT_ATOMS: atom_id res chain seq x y z
N MET A 1 5.55 -22.90 2.85
CA MET A 1 6.23 -22.01 3.83
C MET A 1 7.76 -22.04 3.73
N ALA A 2 8.43 -23.21 3.74
CA ALA A 2 9.90 -23.27 3.63
C ALA A 2 10.45 -22.60 2.34
N LEU A 3 9.82 -22.87 1.19
CA LEU A 3 10.20 -22.24 -0.08
C LEU A 3 10.00 -20.71 -0.07
N LEU A 4 8.88 -20.23 0.48
CA LEU A 4 8.64 -18.79 0.66
C LEU A 4 9.77 -18.15 1.48
N PHE A 5 10.12 -18.77 2.61
CA PHE A 5 11.19 -18.28 3.48
C PHE A 5 12.54 -18.25 2.75
N ALA A 6 12.92 -19.35 2.08
CA ALA A 6 14.19 -19.45 1.39
C ALA A 6 14.33 -18.42 0.24
N LEU A 7 13.29 -18.29 -0.60
CA LEU A 7 13.29 -17.32 -1.69
C LEU A 7 13.26 -15.88 -1.17
N THR A 8 12.46 -15.59 -0.15
CA THR A 8 12.39 -14.25 0.46
C THR A 8 13.74 -13.88 1.09
N LEU A 9 14.41 -14.81 1.75
CA LEU A 9 15.75 -14.59 2.30
C LEU A 9 16.79 -14.34 1.20
N LEU A 10 16.76 -15.10 0.10
CA LEU A 10 17.62 -14.88 -1.06
C LEU A 10 17.45 -13.48 -1.63
N VAL A 11 16.21 -13.07 -1.89
CA VAL A 11 15.89 -11.73 -2.39
C VAL A 11 16.37 -10.65 -1.41
N LEU A 12 16.14 -10.84 -0.11
CA LEU A 12 16.55 -9.89 0.93
C LEU A 12 18.07 -9.74 0.99
N LEU A 13 18.82 -10.85 0.95
CA LEU A 13 20.29 -10.82 0.94
C LEU A 13 20.82 -10.13 -0.32
N THR A 14 20.23 -10.41 -1.47
CA THR A 14 20.59 -9.76 -2.75
C THR A 14 20.31 -8.25 -2.69
N ALA A 15 19.15 -7.87 -2.18
CA ALA A 15 18.78 -6.45 -2.00
C ALA A 15 19.75 -5.71 -1.07
N ILE A 16 20.16 -6.33 0.04
CA ILE A 16 21.16 -5.76 0.97
C ILE A 16 22.53 -5.68 0.31
N ALA A 17 22.92 -6.67 -0.49
CA ALA A 17 24.17 -6.62 -1.26
C ALA A 17 24.22 -5.42 -2.19
N ALA A 18 23.11 -5.10 -2.87
CA ALA A 18 22.99 -3.92 -3.73
C ALA A 18 23.17 -2.58 -2.99
N THR A 19 23.01 -2.57 -1.67
CA THR A 19 23.15 -1.36 -0.84
C THR A 19 24.55 -1.16 -0.25
N LYS A 20 25.55 -1.94 -0.66
CA LYS A 20 26.91 -1.89 -0.07
C LYS A 20 27.49 -0.47 0.01
N ASN A 21 27.31 0.33 -1.01
CA ASN A 21 27.89 1.65 -1.15
C ASN A 21 26.96 2.79 -0.71
N VAL A 22 25.93 2.50 0.11
CA VAL A 22 24.99 3.50 0.60
C VAL A 22 25.59 4.22 1.82
N ALA A 23 25.37 5.53 1.90
CA ALA A 23 26.07 6.41 2.85
C ALA A 23 25.68 6.15 4.32
N SER A 24 24.41 5.78 4.58
CA SER A 24 23.92 5.58 5.95
C SER A 24 23.11 4.28 6.09
N ARG A 25 22.98 3.79 7.33
CA ARG A 25 22.19 2.59 7.62
C ARG A 25 20.70 2.76 7.31
N SER A 26 20.14 3.95 7.56
CA SER A 26 18.74 4.24 7.21
C SER A 26 18.53 4.23 5.70
N GLU A 27 19.45 4.81 4.93
CA GLU A 27 19.43 4.69 3.48
C GLU A 27 19.56 3.25 2.99
N ALA A 28 20.39 2.43 3.65
CA ALA A 28 20.51 1.02 3.31
C ALA A 28 19.21 0.25 3.53
N VAL A 29 18.41 0.60 4.56
CA VAL A 29 17.07 0.04 4.75
C VAL A 29 16.14 0.51 3.63
N ILE A 30 16.13 1.81 3.29
CA ILE A 30 15.24 2.36 2.25
C ILE A 30 15.57 1.74 0.88
N SER A 31 16.83 1.82 0.45
CA SER A 31 17.27 1.29 -0.84
C SER A 31 17.20 -0.24 -0.91
N GLY A 32 17.48 -0.93 0.22
CA GLY A 32 17.31 -2.38 0.32
C GLY A 32 15.85 -2.80 0.17
N SER A 33 14.92 -2.09 0.80
CA SER A 33 13.49 -2.34 0.62
C SER A 33 13.02 -2.04 -0.81
N LEU A 34 13.53 -0.98 -1.45
CA LEU A 34 13.24 -0.69 -2.86
C LEU A 34 13.77 -1.80 -3.77
N ALA A 35 15.01 -2.25 -3.57
CA ALA A 35 15.60 -3.35 -4.32
C ALA A 35 14.82 -4.66 -4.11
N PHE A 36 14.45 -4.98 -2.85
CA PHE A 36 13.64 -6.14 -2.51
C PHE A 36 12.32 -6.17 -3.30
N ASN A 37 11.60 -5.05 -3.30
CA ASN A 37 10.35 -4.96 -4.05
C ASN A 37 10.57 -4.99 -5.56
N GLY A 38 11.63 -4.37 -6.08
CA GLY A 38 11.98 -4.43 -7.50
C GLY A 38 12.25 -5.85 -7.99
N LEU A 39 13.04 -6.62 -7.20
CA LEU A 39 13.38 -8.02 -7.48
C LEU A 39 12.18 -8.98 -7.41
N ILE A 40 11.13 -8.62 -6.71
CA ILE A 40 9.88 -9.40 -6.67
C ILE A 40 8.94 -8.97 -7.78
N ILE A 41 8.73 -7.66 -7.93
CA ILE A 41 7.74 -7.09 -8.83
C ILE A 41 8.16 -7.26 -10.29
N GLY A 42 9.44 -7.11 -10.62
CA GLY A 42 9.95 -7.26 -11.97
C GLY A 42 9.63 -8.61 -12.61
N PRO A 43 10.04 -9.73 -12.00
CA PRO A 43 9.67 -11.07 -12.46
C PRO A 43 8.17 -11.33 -12.55
N ILE A 44 7.41 -10.92 -11.54
CA ILE A 44 5.95 -11.07 -11.54
C ILE A 44 5.34 -10.33 -12.73
N TYR A 45 5.82 -9.10 -12.99
CA TYR A 45 5.34 -8.29 -14.09
C TYR A 45 5.66 -8.93 -15.45
N LEU A 46 6.89 -9.36 -15.63
CA LEU A 46 7.33 -10.01 -16.87
C LEU A 46 6.55 -11.31 -17.12
N LEU A 47 6.51 -12.20 -16.14
CA LEU A 47 5.82 -13.49 -16.27
C LEU A 47 4.31 -13.33 -16.39
N GLY A 48 3.74 -12.35 -15.68
CA GLY A 48 2.32 -12.04 -15.77
C GLY A 48 1.88 -11.50 -17.14
N LEU A 49 2.74 -10.70 -17.79
CA LEU A 49 2.52 -10.24 -19.17
C LEU A 49 2.63 -11.38 -20.19
N LEU A 50 3.54 -12.33 -19.94
CA LEU A 50 3.75 -13.50 -20.80
C LEU A 50 2.78 -14.65 -20.51
N HIS A 51 1.88 -14.51 -19.55
CA HIS A 51 0.97 -15.56 -19.09
C HIS A 51 1.66 -16.86 -18.64
N HIS A 52 2.84 -16.71 -18.04
CA HIS A 52 3.66 -17.81 -17.54
C HIS A 52 3.93 -17.71 -16.02
N LEU A 53 3.10 -16.98 -15.29
CA LEU A 53 3.25 -16.78 -13.86
C LEU A 53 2.77 -18.01 -13.06
N THR A 54 3.71 -18.90 -12.78
CA THR A 54 3.51 -20.06 -11.91
C THR A 54 4.48 -20.02 -10.72
N ARG A 55 4.26 -20.85 -9.70
CA ARG A 55 5.21 -20.99 -8.59
C ARG A 55 6.61 -21.34 -9.05
N LEU A 56 6.72 -22.25 -10.03
CA LEU A 56 8.00 -22.71 -10.55
C LEU A 56 8.71 -21.63 -11.38
N THR A 57 8.02 -21.08 -12.38
CA THR A 57 8.62 -20.08 -13.29
C THR A 57 9.04 -18.82 -12.53
N LEU A 58 8.20 -18.36 -11.58
CA LEU A 58 8.54 -17.22 -10.75
C LEU A 58 9.75 -17.50 -9.86
N GLY A 59 9.79 -18.66 -9.20
CA GLY A 59 10.94 -19.04 -8.37
C GLY A 59 12.25 -19.12 -9.16
N LEU A 60 12.22 -19.77 -10.31
CA LEU A 60 13.40 -19.87 -11.19
C LEU A 60 13.86 -18.49 -11.70
N THR A 61 12.93 -17.64 -12.15
CA THR A 61 13.26 -16.30 -12.66
C THR A 61 13.90 -15.45 -11.56
N VAL A 62 13.32 -15.44 -10.35
CA VAL A 62 13.87 -14.70 -9.20
C VAL A 62 15.25 -15.23 -8.80
N VAL A 63 15.47 -16.54 -8.79
CA VAL A 63 16.79 -17.12 -8.50
C VAL A 63 17.82 -16.68 -9.56
N VAL A 64 17.48 -16.77 -10.84
CA VAL A 64 18.37 -16.33 -11.94
C VAL A 64 18.67 -14.84 -11.84
N GLU A 65 17.67 -14.01 -11.59
CA GLU A 65 17.85 -12.56 -11.42
C GLU A 65 18.75 -12.23 -10.21
N CYS A 66 18.51 -12.87 -9.06
CA CYS A 66 19.35 -12.69 -7.88
C CYS A 66 20.80 -13.14 -8.14
N LEU A 67 21.02 -14.29 -8.75
CA LEU A 67 22.36 -14.78 -9.07
C LEU A 67 23.07 -13.88 -10.08
N ALA A 68 22.37 -13.40 -11.11
CA ALA A 68 22.91 -12.47 -12.09
C ALA A 68 23.31 -11.14 -11.41
N LEU A 69 22.46 -10.58 -10.57
CA LEU A 69 22.77 -9.35 -9.84
C LEU A 69 23.94 -9.53 -8.87
N ILE A 70 23.97 -10.63 -8.09
CA ILE A 70 25.10 -10.96 -7.21
C ILE A 70 26.38 -11.12 -8.04
N GLY A 71 26.33 -11.82 -9.17
CA GLY A 71 27.47 -11.96 -10.07
C GLY A 71 28.01 -10.62 -10.55
N ILE A 72 27.15 -9.72 -11.01
CA ILE A 72 27.53 -8.35 -11.41
C ILE A 72 28.16 -7.57 -10.24
N LEU A 73 27.56 -7.66 -9.05
CA LEU A 73 28.04 -6.98 -7.87
C LEU A 73 29.41 -7.52 -7.42
N VAL A 74 29.60 -8.84 -7.49
CA VAL A 74 30.88 -9.50 -7.15
C VAL A 74 31.96 -9.15 -8.16
N MET A 75 31.67 -9.20 -9.46
CA MET A 75 32.62 -8.78 -10.51
C MET A 75 33.06 -7.33 -10.32
N ARG A 76 32.16 -6.47 -9.90
CA ARG A 76 32.45 -5.04 -9.71
C ARG A 76 33.21 -4.72 -8.43
N ASN A 77 32.97 -5.45 -7.35
CA ASN A 77 33.44 -5.07 -5.99
C ASN A 77 34.35 -6.12 -5.33
N GLY A 78 34.55 -7.28 -5.95
CA GLY A 78 35.24 -8.44 -5.38
C GLY A 78 34.40 -9.25 -4.40
N VAL A 79 34.65 -10.57 -4.30
CA VAL A 79 33.91 -11.52 -3.42
C VAL A 79 34.05 -11.14 -1.96
N GLU A 80 35.26 -10.79 -1.51
CA GLU A 80 35.56 -10.45 -0.11
C GLU A 80 34.68 -9.32 0.43
N SER A 81 34.22 -8.47 -0.47
CA SER A 81 33.35 -7.35 -0.17
C SER A 81 31.97 -7.74 0.36
N TYR A 82 31.58 -9.01 0.22
CA TYR A 82 30.26 -9.53 0.61
C TYR A 82 30.34 -10.61 1.66
N ALA A 83 31.55 -10.96 2.15
CA ALA A 83 31.75 -11.96 3.20
C ALA A 83 30.99 -11.59 4.50
N ASP A 84 30.77 -10.31 4.78
CA ASP A 84 30.07 -9.81 5.96
C ASP A 84 28.54 -9.61 5.74
N LEU A 85 27.97 -10.04 4.62
CA LEU A 85 26.57 -9.81 4.26
C LEU A 85 25.56 -10.28 5.34
N PRO A 86 25.68 -11.49 5.93
CA PRO A 86 24.80 -11.89 7.02
C PRO A 86 24.92 -10.99 8.25
N LEU A 87 26.15 -10.56 8.59
CA LEU A 87 26.38 -9.63 9.69
C LEU A 87 25.79 -8.24 9.42
N ARG A 88 25.81 -7.79 8.16
CA ARG A 88 25.17 -6.54 7.76
C ARG A 88 23.65 -6.63 7.90
N LEU A 89 23.03 -7.72 7.47
CA LEU A 89 21.62 -7.98 7.70
C LEU A 89 21.27 -7.89 9.18
N LEU A 90 22.04 -8.57 10.04
CA LEU A 90 21.85 -8.51 11.48
C LEU A 90 22.02 -7.07 12.02
N LYS A 91 23.05 -6.34 11.57
CA LYS A 91 23.26 -4.94 11.97
C LYS A 91 22.11 -4.02 11.55
N LEU A 92 21.45 -4.28 10.42
CA LEU A 92 20.27 -3.55 9.99
C LEU A 92 19.03 -3.95 10.80
N ALA A 93 18.85 -5.24 11.09
CA ALA A 93 17.74 -5.73 11.91
C ALA A 93 17.77 -5.16 13.34
N VAL A 94 18.96 -4.98 13.94
CA VAL A 94 19.11 -4.40 15.27
C VAL A 94 19.22 -2.87 15.29
N LEU A 95 19.12 -2.21 14.14
CA LEU A 95 19.19 -0.74 14.03
C LEU A 95 18.18 -0.02 14.94
N PRO A 96 16.90 -0.45 15.07
CA PRO A 96 15.95 0.15 15.99
C PRO A 96 16.44 0.14 17.43
N LEU A 97 17.07 -0.95 17.90
CA LEU A 97 17.59 -1.05 19.26
C LEU A 97 18.71 -0.04 19.52
N ALA A 98 19.59 0.17 18.54
CA ALA A 98 20.64 1.19 18.65
C ALA A 98 20.05 2.62 18.69
N ALA A 99 18.98 2.87 17.96
CA ALA A 99 18.26 4.14 17.97
C ALA A 99 17.54 4.36 19.32
N ILE A 100 16.87 3.34 19.85
CA ILE A 100 16.24 3.33 21.19
C ILE A 100 17.26 3.64 22.27
N ARG A 101 18.43 2.96 22.27
CA ARG A 101 19.50 3.21 23.24
C ARG A 101 19.96 4.65 23.25
N ARG A 102 20.09 5.30 22.08
CA ARG A 102 20.45 6.73 21.98
C ARG A 102 19.34 7.64 22.48
N ALA A 103 18.07 7.32 22.21
CA ALA A 103 16.93 8.05 22.71
C ALA A 103 16.86 7.96 24.25
N TRP A 104 17.12 6.79 24.83
CA TRP A 104 17.18 6.57 26.28
C TRP A 104 18.15 7.52 26.97
N GLN A 105 19.33 7.68 26.42
CA GLN A 105 20.36 8.56 27.00
C GLN A 105 19.98 10.03 27.04
N LYS A 106 19.06 10.45 26.18
CA LYS A 106 18.65 11.87 26.08
C LYS A 106 17.26 12.15 26.65
N ARG A 107 16.29 11.24 26.44
CA ARG A 107 14.90 11.39 26.87
C ARG A 107 14.20 10.04 27.07
N SER A 108 14.07 9.65 28.33
CA SER A 108 13.53 8.32 28.70
C SER A 108 12.10 8.05 28.24
N LEU A 109 11.22 9.05 28.24
CA LEU A 109 9.80 8.87 27.85
C LEU A 109 9.63 8.58 26.35
N LEU A 110 10.46 9.15 25.48
CA LEU A 110 10.42 8.85 24.03
C LEU A 110 10.78 7.39 23.72
N VAL A 111 11.50 6.72 24.62
CA VAL A 111 11.89 5.33 24.46
C VAL A 111 10.67 4.42 24.50
N VAL A 112 9.67 4.72 25.29
CA VAL A 112 8.45 3.89 25.40
C VAL A 112 7.78 3.79 24.03
N GLY A 113 7.52 4.93 23.38
CA GLY A 113 6.95 4.94 22.03
C GLY A 113 7.84 4.25 20.99
N ALA A 114 9.16 4.44 21.06
CA ALA A 114 10.11 3.81 20.15
C ALA A 114 10.17 2.27 20.33
N VAL A 115 10.06 1.78 21.57
CA VAL A 115 9.96 0.35 21.86
C VAL A 115 8.66 -0.22 21.29
N ILE A 116 7.52 0.41 21.58
CA ILE A 116 6.21 -0.03 21.07
C ILE A 116 6.21 -0.04 19.54
N ALA A 117 6.71 1.01 18.89
CA ALA A 117 6.81 1.08 17.43
C ALA A 117 7.72 -0.02 16.84
N THR A 118 8.81 -0.37 17.54
CA THR A 118 9.71 -1.47 17.13
C THR A 118 9.03 -2.82 17.28
N LEU A 119 8.30 -3.03 18.37
CA LEU A 119 7.56 -4.27 18.62
C LEU A 119 6.32 -4.39 17.70
N ALA A 120 5.83 -3.29 17.14
CA ALA A 120 4.72 -3.33 16.19
C ALA A 120 5.05 -4.17 14.95
N PHE A 121 6.30 -4.16 14.45
CA PHE A 121 6.68 -4.95 13.28
C PHE A 121 6.54 -6.47 13.48
N PRO A 122 7.21 -7.11 14.46
CA PRO A 122 7.03 -8.54 14.69
C PRO A 122 5.60 -8.90 15.11
N TYR A 123 4.91 -8.01 15.84
CA TYR A 123 3.51 -8.19 16.17
C TYR A 123 2.63 -8.22 14.91
N MET A 124 2.83 -7.30 13.96
CA MET A 124 2.07 -7.28 12.71
C MET A 124 2.37 -8.50 11.83
N LEU A 125 3.61 -9.00 11.80
CA LEU A 125 3.94 -10.28 11.15
C LEU A 125 3.16 -11.44 11.77
N LEU A 126 3.12 -11.50 13.11
CA LEU A 126 2.38 -12.53 13.82
C LEU A 126 0.88 -12.45 13.53
N VAL A 127 0.31 -11.26 13.59
CA VAL A 127 -1.11 -11.04 13.29
C VAL A 127 -1.44 -11.40 11.85
N SER A 128 -0.64 -10.97 10.88
CA SER A 128 -0.84 -11.30 9.46
C SER A 128 -0.70 -12.80 9.16
N TYR A 129 0.00 -13.56 10.00
CA TYR A 129 0.09 -15.01 9.90
C TYR A 129 -1.07 -15.74 10.58
N LEU A 130 -1.55 -15.23 11.71
CA LEU A 130 -2.53 -15.92 12.55
C LEU A 130 -3.96 -15.58 12.23
N ALA A 131 -4.22 -14.33 11.88
CA ALA A 131 -5.56 -13.85 11.68
C ALA A 131 -6.08 -14.19 10.28
N PRO A 132 -7.40 -14.34 10.13
CA PRO A 132 -8.03 -14.50 8.81
C PRO A 132 -7.80 -13.26 7.93
N ALA A 133 -7.67 -13.45 6.62
CA ALA A 133 -7.41 -12.38 5.64
C ALA A 133 -8.63 -11.52 5.26
N TRP A 134 -9.67 -11.48 6.06
CA TRP A 134 -10.99 -10.92 5.67
C TRP A 134 -11.36 -9.63 6.40
N ARG A 135 -10.45 -8.73 6.55
CA ARG A 135 -10.68 -7.61 7.47
C ARG A 135 -11.11 -6.34 6.81
N ASP A 136 -11.28 -6.37 5.49
CA ASP A 136 -11.42 -5.15 4.74
C ASP A 136 -12.29 -5.33 3.51
N TRP A 137 -13.27 -4.43 3.33
CA TRP A 137 -14.17 -4.43 2.20
C TRP A 137 -13.44 -4.40 0.86
N ASP A 138 -12.60 -3.36 0.65
CA ASP A 138 -11.84 -3.22 -0.58
C ASP A 138 -10.90 -4.42 -0.81
N GLY A 139 -10.37 -5.00 0.28
CA GLY A 139 -9.54 -6.19 0.26
C GLY A 139 -10.25 -7.37 -0.38
N LEU A 140 -11.42 -7.69 0.10
CA LEU A 140 -12.23 -8.79 -0.43
C LEU A 140 -12.86 -8.48 -1.78
N TRP A 141 -13.15 -7.20 -2.03
CA TRP A 141 -13.86 -6.79 -3.23
C TRP A 141 -12.98 -6.78 -4.47
N TYR A 142 -11.74 -6.24 -4.40
CA TYR A 142 -10.87 -6.18 -5.58
C TYR A 142 -9.39 -6.49 -5.34
N HIS A 143 -8.80 -6.23 -4.16
CA HIS A 143 -7.37 -6.49 -3.94
C HIS A 143 -7.05 -7.98 -3.92
N GLU A 144 -7.74 -8.77 -3.10
CA GLU A 144 -7.56 -10.21 -3.08
C GLU A 144 -8.02 -10.90 -4.38
N PRO A 145 -9.17 -10.52 -4.99
CA PRO A 145 -9.53 -10.96 -6.32
C PRO A 145 -8.44 -10.75 -7.37
N LEU A 146 -7.77 -9.60 -7.39
CA LEU A 146 -6.65 -9.36 -8.30
C LEU A 146 -5.53 -10.38 -8.12
N ILE A 147 -5.20 -10.72 -6.87
CA ILE A 147 -4.18 -11.73 -6.56
C ILE A 147 -4.64 -13.12 -7.02
N GLY A 148 -5.84 -13.55 -6.61
CA GLY A 148 -6.38 -14.87 -6.92
C GLY A 148 -6.54 -15.11 -8.42
N LEU A 149 -7.13 -14.15 -9.15
CA LEU A 149 -7.27 -14.24 -10.61
C LEU A 149 -5.91 -14.24 -11.33
N THR A 150 -4.94 -13.45 -10.84
CA THR A 150 -3.60 -13.45 -11.43
C THR A 150 -2.90 -14.80 -11.24
N ILE A 151 -3.08 -15.45 -10.08
CA ILE A 151 -2.55 -16.81 -9.84
C ILE A 151 -3.28 -17.84 -10.72
N GLN A 152 -4.61 -17.79 -10.75
CA GLN A 152 -5.45 -18.71 -11.50
C GLN A 152 -5.17 -18.67 -13.02
N ASN A 153 -4.97 -17.46 -13.57
CA ASN A 153 -4.78 -17.24 -15.00
C ASN A 153 -3.32 -17.21 -15.42
N HIS A 154 -2.40 -17.43 -14.48
CA HIS A 154 -0.98 -17.32 -14.74
C HIS A 154 -0.54 -15.97 -15.33
N GLY A 155 -1.33 -14.90 -15.13
CA GLY A 155 -1.06 -13.59 -15.71
C GLY A 155 -2.17 -12.55 -15.54
N PHE A 156 -2.06 -11.46 -16.31
CA PHE A 156 -2.88 -10.26 -16.18
C PHE A 156 -4.04 -10.21 -17.19
N GLN A 157 -4.66 -11.32 -17.49
CA GLN A 157 -5.79 -11.36 -18.40
C GLN A 157 -7.00 -10.62 -17.78
N PRO A 158 -7.80 -9.90 -18.60
CA PRO A 158 -9.07 -9.38 -18.18
C PRO A 158 -10.06 -10.55 -17.96
N GLU A 159 -10.85 -10.45 -16.90
CA GLU A 159 -11.90 -11.41 -16.62
C GLU A 159 -13.25 -10.88 -17.12
N PRO A 160 -14.12 -11.73 -17.65
CA PRO A 160 -15.47 -11.36 -18.08
C PRO A 160 -16.40 -11.17 -16.89
N LEU A 161 -16.03 -10.30 -15.93
CA LEU A 161 -16.79 -10.04 -14.72
C LEU A 161 -17.98 -9.10 -15.00
N PRO A 162 -19.09 -9.24 -14.26
CA PRO A 162 -20.27 -8.42 -14.48
C PRO A 162 -20.16 -7.03 -13.88
N GLY A 163 -20.88 -6.09 -14.49
CA GLY A 163 -21.20 -4.78 -13.93
C GLY A 163 -20.05 -4.09 -13.21
N TYR A 164 -20.26 -3.82 -11.93
CA TYR A 164 -19.28 -3.12 -11.09
C TYR A 164 -18.03 -3.96 -10.75
N LEU A 165 -18.07 -5.28 -10.82
CA LEU A 165 -16.88 -6.13 -10.62
C LEU A 165 -15.85 -5.95 -11.74
N GLN A 166 -16.24 -5.39 -12.89
CA GLN A 166 -15.28 -5.05 -13.95
C GLN A 166 -14.20 -4.07 -13.47
N VAL A 167 -14.41 -3.34 -12.37
CA VAL A 167 -13.38 -2.47 -11.78
C VAL A 167 -12.06 -3.20 -11.56
N ILE A 168 -12.11 -4.51 -11.23
CA ILE A 168 -10.95 -5.37 -11.06
C ILE A 168 -10.03 -5.36 -12.27
N ASN A 169 -10.60 -5.26 -13.47
CA ASN A 169 -9.84 -5.22 -14.71
C ASN A 169 -9.12 -3.88 -14.96
N GLY A 170 -9.55 -2.80 -14.33
CA GLY A 170 -9.06 -1.45 -14.59
C GLY A 170 -8.13 -0.86 -13.54
N VAL A 171 -8.09 -1.40 -12.32
CA VAL A 171 -7.26 -0.85 -11.25
C VAL A 171 -5.77 -1.17 -11.43
N HIS A 172 -4.94 -0.40 -10.74
CA HIS A 172 -3.51 -0.63 -10.68
C HIS A 172 -3.23 -1.96 -9.99
N ARG A 173 -2.19 -2.68 -10.41
CA ARG A 173 -1.89 -4.03 -9.91
C ARG A 173 -0.54 -4.14 -9.19
N LEU A 174 0.31 -3.12 -9.24
CA LEU A 174 1.69 -3.25 -8.76
C LEU A 174 1.76 -3.43 -7.24
N GLY A 175 0.85 -2.80 -6.50
CA GLY A 175 0.77 -2.98 -5.05
C GLY A 175 0.47 -4.43 -4.65
N GLU A 176 -0.45 -5.06 -5.35
CA GLU A 176 -0.83 -6.45 -5.11
C GLU A 176 0.27 -7.46 -5.47
N MET A 177 1.25 -7.08 -6.28
CA MET A 177 2.33 -8.01 -6.67
C MET A 177 3.23 -8.42 -5.52
N THR A 178 3.51 -7.51 -4.56
CA THR A 178 4.23 -7.92 -3.36
C THR A 178 3.38 -8.85 -2.50
N GLN A 179 2.07 -8.61 -2.41
CA GLN A 179 1.14 -9.51 -1.72
C GLN A 179 1.00 -10.86 -2.46
N LEU A 180 0.99 -10.85 -3.79
CA LEU A 180 0.96 -12.04 -4.62
C LEU A 180 2.19 -12.94 -4.38
N TRP A 181 3.38 -12.36 -4.15
CA TRP A 181 4.57 -13.11 -3.76
C TRP A 181 4.30 -13.97 -2.52
N PHE A 182 3.70 -13.39 -1.49
CA PHE A 182 3.34 -14.13 -0.28
C PHE A 182 2.20 -15.12 -0.56
N GLY A 183 1.19 -14.72 -1.33
CA GLY A 183 0.05 -15.57 -1.69
C GLY A 183 0.44 -16.80 -2.50
N ILE A 184 1.26 -16.65 -3.54
CA ILE A 184 1.63 -17.75 -4.44
C ILE A 184 2.48 -18.82 -3.74
N TYR A 185 3.32 -18.45 -2.77
CA TYR A 185 4.19 -19.40 -2.06
C TYR A 185 3.67 -19.80 -0.68
N GLY A 186 2.93 -18.94 0.00
CA GLY A 186 2.49 -19.14 1.38
C GLY A 186 1.00 -19.33 1.55
N GLY A 187 0.23 -19.06 0.49
CA GLY A 187 -1.21 -19.14 0.50
C GLY A 187 -1.88 -17.86 1.01
N ARG A 188 -3.20 -17.88 0.98
CA ARG A 188 -4.09 -16.78 1.29
C ARG A 188 -3.84 -16.16 2.66
N ARG A 189 -3.58 -16.98 3.66
CA ARG A 189 -3.34 -16.58 5.06
C ARG A 189 -2.17 -15.62 5.27
N VAL A 190 -1.24 -15.50 4.31
CA VAL A 190 -0.03 -14.67 4.46
C VAL A 190 0.05 -13.52 3.44
N ILE A 191 -1.01 -13.28 2.66
CA ILE A 191 -0.99 -12.20 1.65
C ILE A 191 -0.76 -10.83 2.28
N GLU A 192 -1.31 -10.57 3.46
CA GLU A 192 -1.15 -9.30 4.18
C GLU A 192 0.29 -9.04 4.63
N MET A 193 1.14 -10.08 4.73
CA MET A 193 2.57 -9.89 5.03
C MET A 193 3.24 -8.98 4.00
N GLY A 194 2.74 -8.93 2.77
CA GLY A 194 3.23 -7.99 1.75
C GLY A 194 3.24 -6.55 2.24
N ASN A 195 2.23 -6.13 2.99
CA ASN A 195 2.16 -4.78 3.58
C ASN A 195 3.13 -4.60 4.75
N VAL A 196 3.27 -5.62 5.59
CA VAL A 196 4.16 -5.55 6.77
C VAL A 196 5.61 -5.30 6.37
N PHE A 197 6.06 -5.87 5.24
CA PHE A 197 7.41 -5.68 4.72
C PHE A 197 7.72 -4.23 4.28
N PHE A 198 6.71 -3.37 4.14
CA PHE A 198 6.91 -1.94 3.88
C PHE A 198 7.11 -1.10 5.16
N MET A 199 6.77 -1.61 6.34
CA MET A 199 6.94 -0.88 7.62
C MET A 199 8.38 -0.43 7.86
N PRO A 200 9.43 -1.28 7.68
CA PRO A 200 10.81 -0.84 7.86
C PRO A 200 11.21 0.31 6.91
N MET A 201 10.76 0.28 5.66
CA MET A 201 11.01 1.35 4.70
C MET A 201 10.33 2.64 5.11
N PHE A 202 9.05 2.58 5.52
CA PHE A 202 8.28 3.72 5.98
C PHE A 202 8.94 4.38 7.21
N ALA A 203 9.32 3.59 8.21
CA ALA A 203 10.02 4.06 9.41
C ALA A 203 11.39 4.67 9.08
N ALA A 204 12.20 3.96 8.28
CA ALA A 204 13.54 4.42 7.92
C ALA A 204 13.50 5.71 7.08
N THR A 205 12.51 5.85 6.20
CA THR A 205 12.36 7.04 5.36
C THR A 205 11.91 8.23 6.18
N THR A 206 10.93 8.06 7.06
CA THR A 206 10.50 9.13 7.98
C THR A 206 11.68 9.56 8.87
N PHE A 207 12.38 8.61 9.47
CA PHE A 207 13.58 8.87 10.26
C PHE A 207 14.63 9.66 9.46
N ALA A 208 14.93 9.22 8.24
CA ALA A 208 15.97 9.82 7.41
C ALA A 208 15.59 11.24 6.95
N LEU A 209 14.32 11.48 6.58
CA LEU A 209 13.81 12.82 6.24
C LEU A 209 13.91 13.76 7.44
N VAL A 210 13.38 13.36 8.60
CA VAL A 210 13.40 14.19 9.82
C VAL A 210 14.83 14.47 10.23
N ARG A 211 15.71 13.45 10.29
CA ARG A 211 17.12 13.62 10.67
C ARG A 211 17.89 14.51 9.69
N ARG A 212 17.59 14.46 8.40
CA ARG A 212 18.23 15.31 7.38
C ARG A 212 18.04 16.78 7.70
N TYR A 213 16.86 17.15 8.14
CA TYR A 213 16.48 18.53 8.38
C TYR A 213 16.73 18.98 9.83
N SER A 214 16.41 18.14 10.83
CA SER A 214 16.64 18.47 12.25
C SER A 214 18.08 18.29 12.69
N LYS A 215 18.87 17.45 11.98
CA LYS A 215 20.23 17.02 12.36
C LYS A 215 20.28 16.26 13.70
N ASP A 216 19.12 15.99 14.33
CA ASP A 216 19.03 15.26 15.59
C ASP A 216 18.46 13.84 15.40
N VAL A 217 19.16 12.87 16.01
CA VAL A 217 18.76 11.44 15.97
C VAL A 217 17.52 11.21 16.83
N VAL A 218 17.38 11.89 17.95
CA VAL A 218 16.27 11.71 18.89
C VAL A 218 14.97 12.17 18.25
N THR A 219 14.96 13.37 17.67
CA THR A 219 13.82 13.89 16.91
C THR A 219 13.45 12.95 15.75
N GLY A 220 14.46 12.40 15.06
CA GLY A 220 14.23 11.40 14.00
C GLY A 220 13.53 10.13 14.51
N VAL A 221 13.98 9.59 15.65
CA VAL A 221 13.36 8.41 16.29
C VAL A 221 11.95 8.72 16.76
N ALA A 222 11.77 9.88 17.42
CA ALA A 222 10.47 10.31 17.93
C ALA A 222 9.40 10.33 16.82
N TRP A 223 9.69 11.00 15.71
CA TRP A 223 8.74 11.11 14.61
C TRP A 223 8.56 9.84 13.81
N ALA A 224 9.63 9.05 13.60
CA ALA A 224 9.48 7.74 12.95
C ALA A 224 8.58 6.81 13.77
N SER A 225 8.75 6.80 15.10
CA SER A 225 7.90 6.02 16.00
C SER A 225 6.47 6.52 16.02
N ALA A 226 6.26 7.85 16.06
CA ALA A 226 4.93 8.43 16.01
C ALA A 226 4.19 8.06 14.71
N MET A 227 4.87 8.10 13.56
CA MET A 227 4.29 7.75 12.27
C MET A 227 3.97 6.25 12.16
N ILE A 228 4.82 5.37 12.71
CA ILE A 228 4.50 3.92 12.79
C ILE A 228 3.29 3.66 13.68
N LEU A 229 3.18 4.36 14.80
CA LEU A 229 2.07 4.22 15.74
C LEU A 229 0.80 4.95 15.31
N LEU A 230 0.78 5.57 14.14
CA LEU A 230 -0.44 6.15 13.58
C LEU A 230 -1.51 5.06 13.44
N PRO A 231 -2.67 5.15 14.16
CA PRO A 231 -3.65 4.07 14.19
C PRO A 231 -4.14 3.66 12.79
N GLY A 232 -4.44 4.64 11.94
CA GLY A 232 -4.84 4.38 10.56
C GLY A 232 -3.77 3.63 9.76
N TYR A 233 -2.47 3.92 9.96
CA TYR A 233 -1.39 3.20 9.28
C TYR A 233 -1.29 1.74 9.77
N LEU A 234 -1.30 1.51 11.08
CA LEU A 234 -1.24 0.15 11.64
C LEU A 234 -2.44 -0.70 11.21
N ARG A 235 -3.61 -0.09 11.12
CA ARG A 235 -4.80 -0.79 10.61
C ARG A 235 -4.64 -1.21 9.15
N LEU A 236 -4.11 -0.31 8.31
CA LEU A 236 -3.87 -0.58 6.90
C LEU A 236 -2.84 -1.69 6.68
N VAL A 237 -1.81 -1.76 7.52
CA VAL A 237 -0.79 -2.81 7.45
C VAL A 237 -1.37 -4.20 7.67
N GLN A 238 -2.46 -4.31 8.44
CA GLN A 238 -3.18 -5.57 8.72
C GLN A 238 -4.26 -5.89 7.68
N SER A 239 -4.16 -5.40 6.48
CA SER A 239 -5.16 -5.60 5.42
C SER A 239 -4.48 -5.87 4.08
N THR A 240 -5.26 -6.24 3.07
CA THR A 240 -4.79 -6.34 1.70
C THR A 240 -4.77 -4.99 0.96
N LEU A 241 -5.15 -3.89 1.62
CA LEU A 241 -5.06 -2.54 1.05
C LEU A 241 -3.60 -2.16 0.77
N VAL A 242 -3.33 -1.68 -0.42
CA VAL A 242 -1.97 -1.31 -0.86
C VAL A 242 -1.52 0.09 -0.42
N ASP A 243 -2.32 0.77 0.39
CA ASP A 243 -2.02 2.13 0.89
C ASP A 243 -0.72 2.22 1.69
N PRO A 244 -0.36 1.26 2.61
CA PRO A 244 0.92 1.29 3.32
C PRO A 244 2.12 1.23 2.37
N GLN A 245 2.00 0.43 1.31
CA GLN A 245 3.02 0.32 0.28
C GLN A 245 3.19 1.64 -0.47
N ALA A 246 2.08 2.21 -0.97
CA ALA A 246 2.10 3.48 -1.68
C ALA A 246 2.66 4.61 -0.80
N CYS A 247 2.28 4.66 0.49
CA CYS A 247 2.83 5.63 1.44
C CYS A 247 4.34 5.50 1.63
N ALA A 248 4.84 4.28 1.84
CA ALA A 248 6.26 4.03 2.02
C ALA A 248 7.07 4.38 0.75
N LEU A 249 6.56 3.98 -0.42
CA LEU A 249 7.19 4.26 -1.72
C LEU A 249 7.19 5.76 -2.05
N LEU A 250 6.09 6.48 -1.77
CA LEU A 250 6.03 7.93 -1.97
C LEU A 250 7.01 8.68 -1.06
N LEU A 251 7.13 8.26 0.21
CA LEU A 251 8.13 8.86 1.10
C LEU A 251 9.55 8.53 0.64
N ALA A 252 9.82 7.32 0.14
CA ALA A 252 11.11 6.98 -0.43
C ALA A 252 11.42 7.82 -1.67
N ALA A 253 10.44 8.05 -2.56
CA ALA A 253 10.56 8.96 -3.70
C ALA A 253 10.86 10.39 -3.22
N ALA A 254 10.10 10.91 -2.25
CA ALA A 254 10.34 12.20 -1.63
C ALA A 254 11.77 12.33 -1.08
N TYR A 255 12.23 11.30 -0.37
CA TYR A 255 13.59 11.25 0.19
C TYR A 255 14.67 11.37 -0.88
N TYR A 256 14.61 10.54 -1.93
CA TYR A 256 15.65 10.53 -2.97
C TYR A 256 15.57 11.71 -3.94
N VAL A 257 14.36 12.13 -4.32
CA VAL A 257 14.15 13.29 -5.20
C VAL A 257 14.65 14.59 -4.55
N THR A 258 14.48 14.72 -3.23
CA THR A 258 14.97 15.87 -2.43
C THR A 258 16.35 15.65 -1.84
N HIS A 259 17.07 14.57 -2.19
CA HIS A 259 18.41 14.31 -1.65
C HIS A 259 19.38 15.41 -2.05
N PRO A 260 20.17 15.98 -1.10
CA PRO A 260 21.07 17.11 -1.40
C PRO A 260 22.09 16.76 -2.49
N VAL A 261 22.59 15.53 -2.49
CA VAL A 261 23.51 15.04 -3.52
C VAL A 261 22.73 14.20 -4.53
N LEU A 262 22.52 14.73 -5.73
CA LEU A 262 21.89 14.01 -6.83
C LEU A 262 22.98 13.35 -7.71
N ASP A 263 23.71 12.37 -7.17
CA ASP A 263 24.61 11.53 -7.96
C ASP A 263 23.82 10.48 -8.75
N ARG A 264 24.55 9.72 -9.61
CA ARG A 264 23.94 8.67 -10.44
C ARG A 264 23.18 7.63 -9.61
N LYS A 265 23.71 7.26 -8.45
CA LYS A 265 23.13 6.26 -7.55
C LYS A 265 21.83 6.75 -6.93
N ASN A 266 21.83 7.94 -6.36
CA ASN A 266 20.62 8.54 -5.77
C ASN A 266 19.55 8.81 -6.82
N ALA A 267 19.96 9.16 -8.06
CA ALA A 267 19.04 9.29 -9.17
C ALA A 267 18.36 7.96 -9.53
N LEU A 268 19.10 6.85 -9.57
CA LEU A 268 18.53 5.52 -9.83
C LEU A 268 17.55 5.08 -8.73
N TRP A 269 17.87 5.33 -7.45
CA TRP A 269 16.95 5.06 -6.36
C TRP A 269 15.69 5.94 -6.42
N ALA A 270 15.83 7.21 -6.80
CA ALA A 270 14.67 8.09 -7.02
C ALA A 270 13.76 7.56 -8.14
N ILE A 271 14.34 7.15 -9.27
CA ILE A 271 13.60 6.55 -10.40
C ILE A 271 12.87 5.29 -9.95
N LEU A 272 13.56 4.36 -9.28
CA LEU A 272 12.94 3.11 -8.81
C LEU A 272 11.79 3.40 -7.84
N ALA A 273 11.99 4.32 -6.87
CA ALA A 273 10.96 4.68 -5.92
C ALA A 273 9.73 5.31 -6.61
N MET A 274 9.94 6.24 -7.56
CA MET A 274 8.85 6.86 -8.32
C MET A 274 8.12 5.83 -9.19
N THR A 275 8.86 4.93 -9.85
CA THR A 275 8.29 3.86 -10.71
C THR A 275 7.38 2.95 -9.91
N LEU A 276 7.85 2.46 -8.75
CA LEU A 276 7.06 1.59 -7.88
C LEU A 276 5.85 2.32 -7.27
N ALA A 277 6.03 3.58 -6.83
CA ALA A 277 4.95 4.35 -6.20
C ALA A 277 3.79 4.62 -7.16
N VAL A 278 4.09 5.00 -8.41
CA VAL A 278 3.06 5.36 -9.39
C VAL A 278 2.25 4.14 -9.85
N GLY A 279 2.85 2.95 -9.85
CA GLY A 279 2.15 1.71 -10.17
C GLY A 279 1.37 1.10 -9.00
N ALA A 280 1.66 1.53 -7.77
CA ALA A 280 1.01 0.97 -6.58
C ALA A 280 -0.44 1.46 -6.42
N LYS A 281 -0.70 2.74 -6.61
CA LYS A 281 -2.04 3.30 -6.44
C LYS A 281 -2.26 4.57 -7.25
N ILE A 282 -3.47 4.76 -7.77
CA ILE A 282 -3.83 5.86 -8.67
C ILE A 282 -3.57 7.25 -8.06
N TRP A 283 -3.84 7.45 -6.78
CA TRP A 283 -3.62 8.75 -6.14
C TRP A 283 -2.14 9.14 -6.01
N SER A 284 -1.21 8.21 -6.25
CA SER A 284 0.23 8.48 -6.32
C SER A 284 0.65 9.28 -7.56
N ILE A 285 -0.21 9.38 -8.58
CA ILE A 285 0.10 10.09 -9.84
C ILE A 285 0.46 11.55 -9.58
N VAL A 286 -0.34 12.24 -8.78
CA VAL A 286 -0.14 13.68 -8.52
C VAL A 286 1.20 13.95 -7.82
N PRO A 287 1.50 13.34 -6.66
CA PRO A 287 2.80 13.55 -6.03
C PRO A 287 3.97 13.09 -6.89
N ILE A 288 3.85 11.99 -7.62
CA ILE A 288 4.94 11.53 -8.51
C ILE A 288 5.10 12.45 -9.72
N GLY A 289 4.04 13.00 -10.28
CA GLY A 289 4.13 14.02 -11.33
C GLY A 289 4.93 15.25 -10.88
N LEU A 290 4.63 15.76 -9.70
CA LEU A 290 5.38 16.88 -9.10
C LEU A 290 6.84 16.52 -8.81
N PHE A 291 7.10 15.35 -8.25
CA PHE A 291 8.45 14.87 -8.01
C PHE A 291 9.24 14.63 -9.31
N SER A 292 8.59 14.10 -10.34
CA SER A 292 9.22 13.90 -11.66
C SER A 292 9.63 15.23 -12.29
N LEU A 293 8.77 16.23 -12.23
CA LEU A 293 9.09 17.58 -12.71
C LEU A 293 10.28 18.20 -11.94
N TYR A 294 10.24 18.15 -10.62
CA TYR A 294 11.33 18.65 -9.78
C TYR A 294 12.64 17.88 -10.03
N PHE A 295 12.58 16.56 -10.12
CA PHE A 295 13.72 15.70 -10.44
C PHE A 295 14.32 16.07 -11.79
N LEU A 296 13.50 16.22 -12.82
CA LEU A 296 13.92 16.63 -14.16
C LEU A 296 14.66 17.96 -14.14
N VAL A 297 14.09 18.97 -13.46
CA VAL A 297 14.74 20.30 -13.32
C VAL A 297 16.10 20.17 -12.65
N ARG A 298 16.24 19.36 -11.59
CA ARG A 298 17.53 19.13 -10.91
C ARG A 298 18.55 18.42 -11.80
N VAL A 299 18.11 17.38 -12.53
CA VAL A 299 18.98 16.64 -13.46
C VAL A 299 19.46 17.55 -14.61
N LEU A 300 18.54 18.36 -15.18
CA LEU A 300 18.90 19.30 -16.27
C LEU A 300 19.85 20.40 -15.79
N ARG A 301 19.68 20.94 -14.57
CA ARG A 301 20.63 21.89 -13.97
C ARG A 301 22.01 21.26 -13.85
N ARG A 302 22.09 20.01 -13.38
CA ARG A 302 23.35 19.27 -13.26
C ARG A 302 23.98 18.98 -14.64
N TYR A 303 23.14 18.69 -15.66
CA TYR A 303 23.63 18.53 -17.05
C TYR A 303 24.32 19.79 -17.57
N ARG A 304 23.71 20.95 -17.35
CA ARG A 304 24.30 22.24 -17.75
C ARG A 304 25.64 22.53 -17.05
N GLN A 305 25.82 22.05 -15.82
CA GLN A 305 27.04 22.28 -15.03
C GLN A 305 28.18 21.30 -15.40
N ASN A 306 27.87 20.04 -15.60
CA ASN A 306 28.87 18.96 -15.68
C ASN A 306 28.91 18.24 -17.03
N GLY A 307 27.97 18.48 -17.93
CA GLY A 307 27.85 17.86 -19.26
C GLY A 307 27.70 16.34 -19.25
N GLY A 308 27.06 15.76 -20.26
CA GLY A 308 27.29 14.36 -20.53
C GLY A 308 26.09 13.47 -20.87
N LEU A 309 26.35 12.49 -21.72
CA LEU A 309 25.48 11.38 -22.12
C LEU A 309 24.88 10.62 -20.92
N ALA A 310 25.63 10.50 -19.82
CA ALA A 310 25.15 9.80 -18.60
C ALA A 310 23.92 10.47 -17.98
N THR A 311 23.83 11.80 -18.01
CA THR A 311 22.68 12.55 -17.47
C THR A 311 21.46 12.39 -18.38
N ALA A 312 21.65 12.46 -19.70
CA ALA A 312 20.59 12.17 -20.67
C ALA A 312 20.07 10.73 -20.53
N GLY A 313 20.98 9.76 -20.32
CA GLY A 313 20.63 8.37 -20.05
C GLY A 313 19.78 8.19 -18.80
N ILE A 314 20.05 8.93 -17.71
CA ILE A 314 19.24 8.89 -16.49
C ILE A 314 17.84 9.45 -16.75
N VAL A 315 17.71 10.57 -17.47
CA VAL A 315 16.40 11.13 -17.84
C VAL A 315 15.61 10.16 -18.70
N ALA A 316 16.25 9.60 -19.75
CA ALA A 316 15.61 8.63 -20.64
C ALA A 316 15.16 7.38 -19.86
N LEU A 317 16.03 6.80 -19.04
CA LEU A 317 15.70 5.65 -18.18
C LEU A 317 14.54 5.98 -17.24
N GLY A 318 14.58 7.14 -16.57
CA GLY A 318 13.51 7.57 -15.66
C GLY A 318 12.17 7.70 -16.39
N SER A 319 12.17 8.32 -17.56
CA SER A 319 10.97 8.45 -18.38
C SER A 319 10.43 7.09 -18.81
N VAL A 320 11.29 6.19 -19.32
CA VAL A 320 10.89 4.84 -19.72
C VAL A 320 10.35 4.04 -18.54
N CYS A 321 11.00 4.07 -17.38
CA CYS A 321 10.55 3.31 -16.22
C CYS A 321 9.23 3.85 -15.64
N VAL A 322 9.16 5.16 -15.39
CA VAL A 322 7.96 5.77 -14.78
C VAL A 322 6.77 5.74 -15.73
N LEU A 323 6.95 6.11 -17.00
CA LEU A 323 5.88 6.10 -17.98
C LEU A 323 5.56 4.69 -18.47
N GLY A 324 6.57 3.83 -18.68
CA GLY A 324 6.36 2.45 -19.12
C GLY A 324 5.59 1.62 -18.12
N MET A 325 5.83 1.81 -16.81
CA MET A 325 5.04 1.14 -15.77
C MET A 325 3.56 1.56 -15.80
N GLN A 326 3.26 2.79 -16.26
CA GLN A 326 1.91 3.27 -16.45
C GLN A 326 1.23 2.68 -17.68
N ALA A 327 1.99 2.33 -18.71
CA ALA A 327 1.42 1.84 -19.96
C ALA A 327 0.52 0.63 -19.74
N LEU A 328 0.91 -0.30 -18.85
CA LEU A 328 0.11 -1.48 -18.57
C LEU A 328 -1.29 -1.16 -18.05
N THR A 329 -1.43 -0.16 -17.21
CA THR A 329 -2.75 0.21 -16.66
C THR A 329 -3.46 1.21 -17.58
N TYR A 330 -2.83 2.33 -17.89
CA TYR A 330 -3.51 3.43 -18.61
C TYR A 330 -3.73 3.11 -20.08
N VAL A 331 -2.75 2.52 -20.77
CA VAL A 331 -2.91 2.13 -22.19
C VAL A 331 -3.96 1.03 -22.31
N ARG A 332 -3.90 0.02 -21.44
CA ARG A 332 -4.92 -1.03 -21.38
C ARG A 332 -6.32 -0.44 -21.14
N ASN A 333 -6.45 0.50 -20.21
CA ASN A 333 -7.72 1.15 -19.90
C ASN A 333 -8.23 2.00 -21.07
N ILE A 334 -7.34 2.68 -21.81
CA ILE A 334 -7.71 3.38 -23.04
C ILE A 334 -8.22 2.38 -24.09
N ILE A 335 -7.54 1.28 -24.29
CA ILE A 335 -7.91 0.27 -25.30
C ILE A 335 -9.26 -0.36 -24.94
N ASN A 336 -9.42 -0.82 -23.70
CA ASN A 336 -10.57 -1.61 -23.28
C ASN A 336 -11.80 -0.75 -22.91
N PHE A 337 -11.59 0.42 -22.31
CA PHE A 337 -12.66 1.22 -21.73
C PHE A 337 -12.73 2.65 -22.30
N LYS A 338 -11.86 3.02 -23.23
CA LYS A 338 -11.73 4.39 -23.80
C LYS A 338 -11.52 5.48 -22.75
N ASN A 339 -11.04 5.10 -21.58
CA ASN A 339 -10.82 5.96 -20.43
C ASN A 339 -9.51 5.57 -19.72
N PRO A 340 -8.45 6.40 -19.73
CA PRO A 340 -7.17 6.06 -19.12
C PRO A 340 -7.26 5.83 -17.60
N VAL A 341 -8.18 6.52 -16.93
CA VAL A 341 -8.36 6.48 -15.47
C VAL A 341 -9.57 5.64 -15.03
N TRP A 342 -10.10 4.82 -15.95
CA TRP A 342 -11.15 3.88 -15.62
C TRP A 342 -10.70 2.93 -14.48
N PRO A 343 -11.56 2.57 -13.52
CA PRO A 343 -12.99 2.87 -13.40
C PRO A 343 -13.30 4.15 -12.60
N MET A 344 -12.28 4.85 -12.11
CA MET A 344 -12.38 5.83 -11.02
C MET A 344 -12.99 7.17 -11.44
N LEU A 345 -12.77 7.61 -12.66
CA LEU A 345 -13.19 8.93 -13.12
C LEU A 345 -14.00 8.84 -14.41
N ALA A 346 -15.25 9.33 -14.35
CA ALA A 346 -16.00 9.71 -15.54
C ALA A 346 -15.72 11.18 -15.85
N TYR A 347 -15.47 11.49 -17.10
CA TYR A 347 -15.25 12.87 -17.55
C TYR A 347 -15.81 13.07 -18.96
N ASP A 348 -16.62 14.11 -19.10
CA ASP A 348 -17.19 14.49 -20.39
C ASP A 348 -16.83 15.93 -20.71
N ASN A 349 -16.16 16.14 -21.85
CA ASN A 349 -15.82 17.46 -22.36
C ASN A 349 -16.00 17.48 -23.87
N PRO A 350 -17.20 17.91 -24.37
CA PRO A 350 -17.49 17.96 -25.79
C PRO A 350 -16.56 18.91 -26.59
N LYS A 351 -16.04 19.96 -25.93
CA LYS A 351 -15.13 20.92 -26.60
C LYS A 351 -13.78 20.31 -26.94
N LEU A 352 -13.34 19.33 -26.16
CA LEU A 352 -12.08 18.59 -26.36
C LEU A 352 -12.31 17.24 -27.06
N GLY A 353 -13.56 16.89 -27.35
CA GLY A 353 -13.90 15.54 -27.87
C GLY A 353 -13.60 14.40 -26.90
N ILE A 354 -13.56 14.70 -25.60
CA ILE A 354 -13.25 13.71 -24.58
C ILE A 354 -14.54 13.21 -23.96
N HIS A 355 -14.79 11.91 -24.07
CA HIS A 355 -15.90 11.23 -23.41
C HIS A 355 -15.37 9.99 -22.69
N TRP A 356 -15.18 10.10 -21.38
CA TRP A 356 -14.73 9.00 -20.53
C TRP A 356 -15.88 8.43 -19.72
N ALA A 357 -16.35 7.25 -20.08
CA ALA A 357 -17.31 6.52 -19.26
C ALA A 357 -16.62 6.03 -17.97
N GLY A 358 -17.26 6.24 -16.82
CA GLY A 358 -16.81 5.70 -15.54
C GLY A 358 -17.45 4.35 -15.24
N GLY A 359 -16.70 3.39 -14.74
CA GLY A 359 -17.24 2.10 -14.27
C GLY A 359 -17.89 2.22 -12.89
N MET A 360 -17.33 3.05 -12.02
CA MET A 360 -17.96 3.52 -10.80
C MET A 360 -18.42 4.96 -11.08
N GLN A 361 -19.72 5.19 -11.08
CA GLN A 361 -20.21 6.55 -10.97
C GLN A 361 -19.88 7.08 -9.56
N LEU A 362 -18.61 7.30 -9.30
CA LEU A 362 -18.21 8.16 -8.21
C LEU A 362 -18.72 9.54 -8.60
N ASP A 363 -19.92 9.84 -8.11
CA ASP A 363 -20.38 11.22 -8.06
C ASP A 363 -19.32 11.97 -7.23
N LEU A 364 -18.38 12.59 -7.94
CA LEU A 364 -17.30 13.32 -7.30
C LEU A 364 -17.84 14.40 -6.37
N THR A 365 -19.08 14.87 -6.59
CA THR A 365 -19.75 15.83 -5.71
C THR A 365 -20.18 15.16 -4.41
N LYS A 366 -20.62 13.90 -4.43
CA LYS A 366 -20.95 13.12 -3.23
C LYS A 366 -19.70 12.53 -2.58
N ALA A 367 -18.76 11.99 -3.35
CA ALA A 367 -17.47 11.52 -2.83
C ALA A 367 -16.63 12.65 -2.22
N ARG A 368 -16.83 13.88 -2.68
CA ARG A 368 -16.21 15.09 -2.14
C ARG A 368 -16.84 15.56 -0.82
N GLY A 369 -17.87 14.86 -0.29
CA GLY A 369 -18.49 15.20 0.99
C GLY A 369 -19.06 16.60 1.06
N GLY A 370 -19.55 17.14 -0.06
CA GLY A 370 -20.05 18.52 -0.15
C GLY A 370 -18.96 19.59 -0.01
N LEU A 371 -17.68 19.25 -0.29
CA LEU A 371 -16.59 20.23 -0.28
C LEU A 371 -16.70 21.17 -1.49
N ASP A 372 -16.73 22.46 -1.23
CA ASP A 372 -16.54 23.47 -2.27
C ASP A 372 -15.04 23.62 -2.59
N PHE A 373 -14.63 23.14 -3.76
CA PHE A 373 -13.24 23.25 -4.20
C PHE A 373 -12.83 24.67 -4.62
N ASN A 374 -13.76 25.62 -4.62
CA ASN A 374 -13.42 27.03 -4.78
C ASN A 374 -12.80 27.62 -3.50
N ASP A 375 -12.98 26.96 -2.35
CA ASP A 375 -12.30 27.31 -1.10
C ASP A 375 -11.26 26.25 -0.69
N PRO A 376 -10.00 26.36 -1.15
CA PRO A 376 -8.96 25.40 -0.83
C PRO A 376 -8.63 25.32 0.67
N PHE A 377 -8.84 26.40 1.42
CA PHE A 377 -8.60 26.39 2.88
C PHE A 377 -9.68 25.60 3.60
N ALA A 378 -10.95 25.76 3.24
CA ALA A 378 -12.03 24.96 3.81
C ALA A 378 -11.87 23.47 3.46
N VAL A 379 -11.42 23.15 2.24
CA VAL A 379 -11.12 21.76 1.83
C VAL A 379 -10.01 21.17 2.68
N LEU A 380 -8.87 21.85 2.79
CA LEU A 380 -7.74 21.39 3.59
C LEU A 380 -8.11 21.28 5.08
N TYR A 381 -8.81 22.28 5.60
CA TYR A 381 -9.30 22.26 6.99
C TYR A 381 -10.17 21.04 7.26
N LYS A 382 -11.21 20.80 6.45
CA LYS A 382 -12.10 19.64 6.61
C LYS A 382 -11.37 18.30 6.46
N LYS A 383 -10.39 18.20 5.53
CA LYS A 383 -9.60 16.98 5.35
C LYS A 383 -8.67 16.67 6.52
N LEU A 384 -8.22 17.69 7.23
CA LEU A 384 -7.32 17.55 8.35
C LEU A 384 -8.06 17.44 9.69
N THR A 385 -9.22 18.09 9.81
CA THR A 385 -10.04 18.12 11.02
C THR A 385 -11.31 17.32 10.91
N GLY A 386 -11.55 16.64 9.80
CA GLY A 386 -12.73 15.79 9.63
C GLY A 386 -12.98 14.99 10.91
N PRO A 387 -14.23 14.78 11.30
CA PRO A 387 -14.55 14.18 12.58
C PRO A 387 -13.75 12.90 12.73
N PRO A 388 -13.07 12.69 13.87
CA PRO A 388 -12.31 11.46 14.13
C PRO A 388 -13.21 10.23 14.12
N TYR A 389 -14.51 10.45 14.02
CA TYR A 389 -15.55 9.44 13.97
C TYR A 389 -16.43 9.71 12.76
N SER A 390 -16.48 8.80 11.82
CA SER A 390 -17.47 8.81 10.77
C SER A 390 -18.86 8.77 11.42
N THR A 391 -19.64 9.82 11.25
CA THR A 391 -21.08 9.83 11.58
C THR A 391 -21.90 9.04 10.54
N MET A 392 -21.23 8.28 9.67
CA MET A 392 -21.90 7.38 8.75
C MET A 392 -22.56 6.25 9.52
N SER A 393 -23.74 5.88 9.06
CA SER A 393 -24.66 4.91 9.65
C SER A 393 -23.98 3.71 10.28
N PRO A 394 -24.49 3.21 11.43
CA PRO A 394 -24.07 1.94 11.99
C PRO A 394 -24.20 0.86 10.90
N GLY A 395 -23.11 0.26 10.46
CA GLY A 395 -23.07 -0.71 9.38
C GLY A 395 -22.17 -0.33 8.19
N HIS A 396 -21.72 0.92 8.10
CA HIS A 396 -20.71 1.33 7.12
C HIS A 396 -19.45 1.79 7.86
N THR A 397 -18.73 0.83 8.37
CA THR A 397 -17.55 1.00 9.22
C THR A 397 -16.31 1.35 8.39
N TRP A 398 -16.33 2.50 7.76
CA TRP A 398 -15.23 3.07 6.98
C TRP A 398 -14.11 3.68 7.83
N GLN A 399 -13.92 3.18 9.01
CA GLN A 399 -13.04 3.74 10.04
C GLN A 399 -11.53 3.54 9.78
N VAL A 400 -11.18 2.87 8.69
CA VAL A 400 -9.82 2.88 8.14
C VAL A 400 -9.39 4.32 7.80
N ASN A 401 -10.33 5.26 7.93
CA ASN A 401 -10.19 6.61 7.47
C ASN A 401 -9.64 7.58 8.51
N ASP A 402 -9.56 7.16 9.78
CA ASP A 402 -9.20 8.07 10.85
C ASP A 402 -7.70 8.04 11.14
N TYR A 403 -7.09 9.24 11.28
CA TYR A 403 -5.73 9.35 11.83
C TYR A 403 -5.69 8.87 13.29
N GLY A 404 -6.84 8.78 13.96
CA GLY A 404 -6.94 8.63 15.40
C GLY A 404 -6.67 9.95 16.13
N PHE A 405 -7.46 10.20 17.18
CA PHE A 405 -7.10 11.23 18.15
C PHE A 405 -5.74 10.85 18.77
N PRO A 406 -4.74 11.67 18.84
CA PRO A 406 -4.69 13.13 18.74
C PRO A 406 -4.15 13.72 17.44
N TRP A 407 -3.98 12.94 16.38
CA TRP A 407 -3.28 13.39 15.18
C TRP A 407 -3.92 14.60 14.49
N ALA A 408 -5.24 14.74 14.54
CA ALA A 408 -5.90 15.93 14.02
C ALA A 408 -5.38 17.22 14.66
N TRP A 409 -5.09 17.19 15.96
CA TRP A 409 -4.55 18.32 16.71
C TRP A 409 -3.07 18.58 16.46
N VAL A 410 -2.32 17.55 16.04
CA VAL A 410 -0.91 17.65 15.69
C VAL A 410 -0.72 18.17 14.27
N VAL A 411 -1.55 17.69 13.35
CA VAL A 411 -1.41 17.98 11.91
C VAL A 411 -1.73 19.44 11.59
N LEU A 412 -2.77 20.01 12.19
CA LEU A 412 -3.18 21.39 11.95
C LEU A 412 -2.09 22.43 12.28
N PRO A 413 -1.50 22.43 13.49
CA PRO A 413 -0.41 23.33 13.81
C PRO A 413 0.78 23.15 12.88
N ILE A 414 1.14 21.89 12.55
CA ILE A 414 2.24 21.60 11.63
C ILE A 414 1.97 22.23 10.26
N LEU A 415 0.78 22.02 9.71
CA LEU A 415 0.41 22.58 8.41
C LEU A 415 0.38 24.09 8.43
N ALA A 416 -0.23 24.69 9.45
CA ALA A 416 -0.30 26.14 9.61
C ALA A 416 1.11 26.77 9.64
N VAL A 417 2.03 26.18 10.40
CA VAL A 417 3.43 26.63 10.51
C VAL A 417 4.16 26.46 9.17
N VAL A 418 4.00 25.31 8.50
CA VAL A 418 4.63 25.05 7.20
C VAL A 418 4.13 26.03 6.15
N VAL A 419 2.81 26.22 6.05
CA VAL A 419 2.19 27.16 5.10
C VAL A 419 2.66 28.60 5.39
N ALA A 420 2.64 29.03 6.64
CA ALA A 420 3.10 30.37 7.01
C ALA A 420 4.55 30.61 6.60
N ILE A 421 5.45 29.63 6.79
CA ILE A 421 6.85 29.74 6.41
C ILE A 421 7.04 29.75 4.90
N VAL A 422 6.33 28.87 4.19
CA VAL A 422 6.36 28.85 2.71
C VAL A 422 5.91 30.20 2.16
N VAL A 423 4.82 30.76 2.67
CA VAL A 423 4.31 32.09 2.27
C VAL A 423 5.32 33.20 2.61
N MET A 424 5.85 33.23 3.85
CA MET A 424 6.84 34.24 4.26
C MET A 424 8.12 34.17 3.40
N ARG A 425 8.60 32.97 3.09
CA ARG A 425 9.80 32.81 2.25
C ARG A 425 9.53 33.10 0.79
N TRP A 426 8.36 32.73 0.28
CA TRP A 426 7.96 33.06 -1.08
C TRP A 426 7.89 34.56 -1.27
N THR A 427 7.26 35.30 -0.36
CA THR A 427 7.19 36.75 -0.37
C THR A 427 8.56 37.40 -0.21
N SER A 428 9.41 36.92 0.69
CA SER A 428 10.78 37.43 0.88
C SER A 428 11.67 37.16 -0.34
N SER A 429 11.55 35.97 -0.97
CA SER A 429 12.30 35.64 -2.18
C SER A 429 11.81 36.43 -3.38
N PHE A 430 10.49 36.67 -3.51
CA PHE A 430 9.93 37.51 -4.54
C PHE A 430 10.39 38.98 -4.43
N LEU A 431 10.51 39.49 -3.22
CA LEU A 431 11.07 40.81 -2.93
C LEU A 431 12.61 40.86 -3.17
N ALA A 432 13.34 39.80 -2.79
CA ALA A 432 14.79 39.72 -2.98
C ALA A 432 15.20 39.55 -4.45
N VAL A 433 14.43 38.82 -5.27
CA VAL A 433 14.67 38.69 -6.73
C VAL A 433 14.50 40.02 -7.46
N ARG A 434 13.70 40.97 -6.94
CA ARG A 434 13.66 42.35 -7.44
C ARG A 434 14.90 43.17 -7.07
N VAL A 435 15.64 42.76 -6.03
CA VAL A 435 16.77 43.55 -5.48
C VAL A 435 18.15 42.93 -5.82
N ALA A 436 18.24 41.66 -6.11
CA ALA A 436 19.51 40.98 -6.36
C ALA A 436 19.50 40.08 -7.60
N ARG A 437 19.81 40.64 -8.76
CA ARG A 437 20.40 39.85 -9.86
C ARG A 437 21.75 39.31 -9.36
N VAL A 438 21.87 37.97 -9.38
CA VAL A 438 23.12 37.20 -9.26
C VAL A 438 23.69 37.11 -7.83
N ARG A 439 23.21 36.16 -7.06
CA ARG A 439 24.03 35.38 -6.13
C ARG A 439 23.95 33.90 -6.50
N SER A 440 25.13 33.27 -6.62
CA SER A 440 25.22 31.81 -6.80
C SER A 440 24.41 31.11 -5.71
N ALA A 441 23.50 30.20 -6.11
CA ALA A 441 22.68 29.42 -5.18
C ALA A 441 23.61 28.69 -4.19
N GLY A 442 23.50 29.00 -2.90
CA GLY A 442 24.24 28.32 -1.85
C GLY A 442 23.58 27.00 -1.42
N PRO A 443 24.27 26.18 -0.60
CA PRO A 443 23.71 24.91 -0.07
C PRO A 443 22.38 25.07 0.68
N ASP A 444 22.16 26.24 1.28
CA ASP A 444 20.91 26.58 1.99
C ASP A 444 19.71 26.77 1.02
N ASP A 445 19.96 27.23 -0.20
CA ASP A 445 18.92 27.42 -1.22
C ASP A 445 18.41 26.07 -1.75
N ASP A 446 19.31 25.10 -1.92
CA ASP A 446 18.92 23.73 -2.32
C ASP A 446 18.09 23.04 -1.24
N MET A 447 18.43 23.26 0.04
CA MET A 447 17.68 22.71 1.14
C MET A 447 16.28 23.34 1.26
N LEU A 448 16.18 24.66 1.09
CA LEU A 448 14.90 25.35 1.08
C LEU A 448 14.02 24.88 -0.09
N SER A 449 14.59 24.75 -1.31
CA SER A 449 13.85 24.26 -2.47
C SER A 449 13.31 22.85 -2.26
N SER A 450 14.06 21.99 -1.57
CA SER A 450 13.64 20.64 -1.21
C SER A 450 12.49 20.64 -0.21
N VAL A 451 12.53 21.46 0.83
CA VAL A 451 11.46 21.63 1.82
C VAL A 451 10.20 22.19 1.17
N MET A 452 10.34 23.19 0.30
CA MET A 452 9.21 23.74 -0.47
C MET A 452 8.58 22.67 -1.35
N MET A 453 9.38 21.84 -2.02
CA MET A 453 8.88 20.75 -2.84
C MET A 453 8.06 19.75 -2.02
N LEU A 454 8.54 19.37 -0.84
CA LEU A 454 7.80 18.49 0.08
C LEU A 454 6.47 19.12 0.51
N ALA A 455 6.50 20.41 0.91
CA ALA A 455 5.31 21.12 1.37
C ALA A 455 4.27 21.28 0.26
N VAL A 456 4.70 21.68 -0.94
CA VAL A 456 3.81 21.81 -2.11
C VAL A 456 3.20 20.46 -2.49
N THR A 457 4.05 19.41 -2.59
CA THR A 457 3.57 18.07 -2.94
C THR A 457 2.58 17.54 -1.92
N ALA A 458 2.86 17.70 -0.62
CA ALA A 458 1.96 17.29 0.45
C ALA A 458 0.62 18.04 0.37
N SER A 459 0.65 19.37 0.22
CA SER A 459 -0.54 20.22 0.18
C SER A 459 -1.41 19.93 -1.06
N VAL A 460 -0.79 19.81 -2.23
CA VAL A 460 -1.51 19.49 -3.48
C VAL A 460 -2.10 18.08 -3.42
N SER A 461 -1.37 17.10 -2.87
CA SER A 461 -1.87 15.74 -2.70
C SER A 461 -3.04 15.68 -1.72
N LEU A 462 -2.97 16.43 -0.61
CA LEU A 462 -4.07 16.57 0.34
C LEU A 462 -5.29 17.21 -0.32
N TYR A 463 -5.10 18.30 -1.07
CA TYR A 463 -6.17 19.03 -1.74
C TYR A 463 -6.88 18.18 -2.80
N LEU A 464 -6.11 17.52 -3.68
CA LEU A 464 -6.63 16.74 -4.80
C LEU A 464 -7.06 15.32 -4.44
N SER A 465 -6.84 14.87 -3.22
CA SER A 465 -7.27 13.53 -2.81
C SER A 465 -8.80 13.37 -2.96
N PRO A 466 -9.27 12.21 -3.46
CA PRO A 466 -10.65 12.05 -3.89
C PRO A 466 -11.68 12.09 -2.74
N ALA A 467 -11.26 11.84 -1.51
CA ALA A 467 -12.17 11.77 -0.38
C ALA A 467 -11.76 12.70 0.76
N ALA A 468 -12.76 13.39 1.33
CA ALA A 468 -12.55 14.38 2.37
C ALA A 468 -12.02 13.79 3.68
N PHE A 469 -12.36 12.53 3.98
CA PHE A 469 -12.21 11.94 5.33
C PHE A 469 -11.35 10.66 5.33
N ILE A 470 -10.66 10.35 4.22
CA ILE A 470 -9.91 9.09 4.12
C ILE A 470 -8.44 9.32 4.45
N ALA A 471 -8.10 9.20 5.73
CA ALA A 471 -6.73 9.34 6.25
C ALA A 471 -5.71 8.48 5.49
N ARG A 472 -6.09 7.30 5.02
CA ARG A 472 -5.22 6.39 4.27
C ARG A 472 -4.55 7.03 3.05
N TYR A 473 -5.21 7.99 2.41
CA TYR A 473 -4.64 8.70 1.25
C TYR A 473 -3.66 9.80 1.64
N HIS A 474 -3.58 10.15 2.93
CA HIS A 474 -2.84 11.32 3.41
C HIS A 474 -1.61 10.99 4.23
N VAL A 475 -1.42 9.72 4.63
CA VAL A 475 -0.29 9.31 5.49
C VAL A 475 1.07 9.70 4.89
N ALA A 476 1.26 9.56 3.58
CA ALA A 476 2.50 9.99 2.93
C ALA A 476 2.68 11.52 2.99
N SER A 477 1.60 12.29 2.75
CA SER A 477 1.62 13.75 2.86
C SER A 477 1.98 14.19 4.28
N LEU A 478 1.44 13.51 5.29
CA LEU A 478 1.79 13.75 6.70
C LEU A 478 3.29 13.52 6.95
N GLY A 479 3.85 12.43 6.43
CA GLY A 479 5.30 12.16 6.54
C GLY A 479 6.17 13.25 5.89
N MET A 480 5.74 13.80 4.75
CA MET A 480 6.42 14.93 4.11
C MET A 480 6.34 16.20 4.96
N LEU A 481 5.16 16.50 5.52
CA LEU A 481 4.94 17.64 6.41
C LEU A 481 5.77 17.54 7.69
N VAL A 482 5.91 16.34 8.26
CA VAL A 482 6.80 16.08 9.41
C VAL A 482 8.26 16.38 9.06
N GLY A 483 8.71 16.05 7.83
CA GLY A 483 10.01 16.46 7.32
C GLY A 483 10.17 17.99 7.26
N CYS A 484 9.13 18.69 6.78
CA CYS A 484 9.12 20.17 6.74
C CYS A 484 9.17 20.77 8.16
N LEU A 485 8.37 20.21 9.08
CA LEU A 485 8.40 20.62 10.50
C LEU A 485 9.80 20.48 11.10
N ALA A 486 10.49 19.37 10.84
CA ALA A 486 11.83 19.14 11.33
C ALA A 486 12.82 20.22 10.88
N TRP A 487 12.67 20.71 9.64
CA TRP A 487 13.46 21.84 9.15
C TRP A 487 13.16 23.15 9.89
N VAL A 488 11.89 23.46 10.10
CA VAL A 488 11.43 24.65 10.84
C VAL A 488 12.01 24.65 12.25
N VAL A 489 11.81 23.55 12.97
CA VAL A 489 12.24 23.37 14.35
C VAL A 489 13.76 23.51 14.50
N SER A 490 14.53 23.02 13.52
CA SER A 490 15.98 23.15 13.53
C SER A 490 16.44 24.59 13.40
N ARG A 491 15.72 25.42 12.66
CA ARG A 491 16.00 26.85 12.47
C ARG A 491 15.68 27.69 13.73
N TRP A 492 14.62 27.30 14.44
CA TRP A 492 14.16 28.05 15.63
C TRP A 492 14.70 27.47 16.95
N ARG A 493 15.55 26.44 16.90
CA ARG A 493 16.12 25.76 18.08
C ARG A 493 15.05 25.20 19.05
N THR A 494 13.88 24.87 18.54
CA THR A 494 12.73 24.36 19.30
C THR A 494 12.61 22.84 19.24
N SER A 495 13.73 22.12 19.17
CA SER A 495 13.77 20.65 19.05
C SER A 495 13.01 19.95 20.19
N ARG A 496 13.04 20.51 21.41
CA ARG A 496 12.30 19.97 22.56
C ARG A 496 10.80 19.96 22.32
N LEU A 497 10.24 21.06 21.80
CA LEU A 497 8.81 21.16 21.50
C LEU A 497 8.41 20.12 20.45
N ALA A 498 9.20 19.94 19.39
CA ALA A 498 8.92 18.92 18.37
C ALA A 498 8.93 17.49 18.93
N ASP A 499 9.87 17.20 19.83
CA ASP A 499 9.94 15.91 20.50
C ASP A 499 8.75 15.70 21.45
N ASP A 500 8.28 16.75 22.14
CA ASP A 500 7.11 16.69 23.02
C ASP A 500 5.83 16.49 22.21
N VAL A 501 5.70 17.13 21.06
CA VAL A 501 4.58 16.91 20.12
C VAL A 501 4.60 15.48 19.56
N ALA A 502 5.77 14.94 19.20
CA ALA A 502 5.89 13.55 18.77
C ALA A 502 5.53 12.57 19.89
N LEU A 503 5.96 12.85 21.13
CA LEU A 503 5.60 12.04 22.30
C LEU A 503 4.08 12.08 22.56
N PHE A 504 3.46 13.23 22.47
CA PHE A 504 2.01 13.38 22.60
C PHE A 504 1.29 12.56 21.52
N ALA A 505 1.75 12.60 20.26
CA ALA A 505 1.19 11.81 19.18
C ALA A 505 1.34 10.29 19.44
N GLN A 506 2.50 9.84 19.94
CA GLN A 506 2.75 8.43 20.28
C GLN A 506 1.83 7.94 21.40
N LEU A 507 1.82 8.63 22.53
CA LEU A 507 1.01 8.25 23.70
C LEU A 507 -0.48 8.30 23.38
N GLY A 508 -0.94 9.35 22.72
CA GLY A 508 -2.33 9.49 22.32
C GLY A 508 -2.75 8.39 21.32
N SER A 509 -1.86 7.99 20.39
CA SER A 509 -2.12 6.86 19.50
C SER A 509 -2.26 5.53 20.26
N VAL A 510 -1.38 5.27 21.23
CA VAL A 510 -1.45 4.06 22.05
C VAL A 510 -2.73 4.04 22.89
N ILE A 511 -3.06 5.16 23.53
CA ILE A 511 -4.30 5.29 24.32
C ILE A 511 -5.53 5.09 23.41
N PHE A 512 -5.54 5.72 22.24
CA PHE A 512 -6.63 5.56 21.28
C PHE A 512 -6.79 4.10 20.83
N MET A 513 -5.70 3.43 20.46
CA MET A 513 -5.75 2.03 20.05
C MET A 513 -6.18 1.07 21.17
N ALA A 514 -5.90 1.39 22.42
CA ALA A 514 -6.34 0.61 23.56
C ALA A 514 -7.84 0.85 23.88
N TRP A 515 -8.32 2.08 23.66
CA TRP A 515 -9.70 2.48 23.95
C TRP A 515 -10.68 2.14 22.81
N ALA A 516 -10.25 2.27 21.55
CA ALA A 516 -11.11 2.12 20.38
C ALA A 516 -11.84 0.76 20.30
N PRO A 517 -11.23 -0.40 20.66
CA PRO A 517 -11.92 -1.68 20.62
C PRO A 517 -13.18 -1.76 21.49
N SER A 518 -13.28 -0.95 22.56
CA SER A 518 -14.45 -0.90 23.42
C SER A 518 -15.63 -0.13 22.85
N LYS A 519 -15.42 0.63 21.78
CA LYS A 519 -16.40 1.54 21.16
C LYS A 519 -16.61 1.33 19.67
N HIS A 520 -15.69 0.65 19.01
CA HIS A 520 -15.66 0.49 17.56
C HIS A 520 -15.45 -0.96 17.16
N GLU A 521 -16.00 -1.34 16.03
CA GLU A 521 -15.88 -2.67 15.41
C GLU A 521 -14.45 -3.03 14.99
N PHE A 522 -13.48 -2.10 15.08
CA PHE A 522 -12.10 -2.31 14.65
C PHE A 522 -11.15 -2.54 15.80
N VAL A 523 -10.42 -3.63 15.69
CA VAL A 523 -9.35 -3.96 16.59
C VAL A 523 -8.03 -3.53 15.96
N TYR A 524 -7.43 -2.48 16.48
CA TYR A 524 -6.07 -2.06 16.10
C TYR A 524 -5.01 -2.99 16.69
N LEU A 525 -5.27 -3.46 17.91
CA LEU A 525 -4.41 -4.40 18.64
C LEU A 525 -5.29 -5.52 19.19
N TYR A 526 -5.05 -6.74 18.75
CA TYR A 526 -5.77 -7.90 19.24
C TYR A 526 -5.33 -8.26 20.65
N PRO A 527 -6.25 -8.58 21.56
CA PRO A 527 -5.88 -8.99 22.91
C PRO A 527 -5.10 -10.31 22.88
N PRO A 528 -4.19 -10.53 23.83
CA PRO A 528 -3.41 -11.78 23.91
C PRO A 528 -4.27 -13.05 23.90
N SER A 529 -5.46 -13.00 24.49
CA SER A 529 -6.44 -14.10 24.48
C SER A 529 -6.85 -14.49 23.05
N GLN A 530 -7.08 -13.52 22.18
CA GLN A 530 -7.42 -13.78 20.77
C GLN A 530 -6.23 -14.39 20.01
N ILE A 531 -5.02 -13.89 20.25
CA ILE A 531 -3.81 -14.46 19.65
C ILE A 531 -3.64 -15.92 20.08
N VAL A 532 -3.81 -16.23 21.39
CA VAL A 532 -3.74 -17.59 21.91
C VAL A 532 -4.85 -18.46 21.31
N LYS A 533 -6.07 -17.93 21.15
CA LYS A 533 -7.17 -18.65 20.50
C LYS A 533 -6.78 -19.00 19.07
N TRP A 534 -6.28 -18.07 18.28
CA TRP A 534 -5.84 -18.34 16.90
C TRP A 534 -4.70 -19.36 16.80
N ILE A 535 -3.73 -19.34 17.73
CA ILE A 535 -2.66 -20.34 17.75
C ILE A 535 -3.23 -21.75 17.93
N LYS A 536 -4.26 -21.92 18.75
CA LYS A 536 -4.89 -23.21 19.04
C LYS A 536 -5.88 -23.68 17.98
N THR A 537 -6.40 -22.77 17.17
CA THR A 537 -7.42 -23.07 16.17
C THR A 537 -6.78 -23.29 14.80
N PRO A 538 -7.04 -24.39 14.07
CA PRO A 538 -6.62 -24.55 12.68
C PRO A 538 -7.12 -23.41 11.79
N TYR A 539 -6.33 -23.02 10.78
CA TYR A 539 -6.63 -21.82 9.96
C TYR A 539 -8.04 -21.83 9.33
N PRO A 540 -8.54 -22.91 8.72
CA PRO A 540 -9.89 -22.92 8.16
C PRO A 540 -10.99 -22.64 9.19
N LEU A 541 -10.80 -23.17 10.43
CA LEU A 541 -11.76 -22.94 11.52
C LEU A 541 -11.69 -21.52 12.08
N ARG A 542 -10.54 -20.85 11.97
CA ARG A 542 -10.43 -19.43 12.37
C ARG A 542 -11.31 -18.53 11.51
N GLU A 543 -11.36 -18.80 10.21
CA GLU A 543 -12.25 -18.09 9.30
C GLU A 543 -13.71 -18.25 9.71
N LEU A 544 -14.13 -19.48 10.08
CA LEU A 544 -15.49 -19.77 10.54
C LEU A 544 -15.84 -19.12 11.86
N GLU A 545 -14.92 -19.14 12.83
CA GLU A 545 -15.16 -18.55 14.15
C GLU A 545 -15.35 -17.04 14.09
N ASP A 546 -14.57 -16.34 13.23
CA ASP A 546 -14.73 -14.91 13.03
C ASP A 546 -16.07 -14.56 12.36
N ILE A 547 -16.60 -15.42 11.49
CA ILE A 547 -17.89 -15.23 10.82
C ILE A 547 -19.06 -15.46 11.79
N SER A 548 -18.94 -16.43 12.68
CA SER A 548 -20.02 -16.86 13.57
C SER A 548 -20.14 -16.01 14.83
N ASP A 549 -19.19 -15.11 15.11
CA ASP A 549 -19.22 -14.25 16.31
C ASP A 549 -20.21 -13.09 16.14
N LYS A 550 -21.48 -13.37 16.45
CA LYS A 550 -22.61 -12.41 16.37
C LYS A 550 -22.44 -11.22 17.33
N ASP A 551 -21.72 -11.40 18.42
CA ASP A 551 -21.56 -10.40 19.48
C ASP A 551 -20.42 -9.42 19.17
N HIS A 552 -19.57 -9.76 18.21
CA HIS A 552 -18.47 -8.91 17.75
C HIS A 552 -18.47 -8.87 16.23
N PRO A 553 -19.26 -7.99 15.62
CA PRO A 553 -19.24 -7.80 14.17
C PRO A 553 -17.89 -7.20 13.72
N ARG A 554 -16.82 -7.98 13.90
CA ARG A 554 -15.44 -7.62 13.51
C ARG A 554 -15.24 -7.72 12.02
N LEU A 555 -16.24 -8.22 11.32
CA LEU A 555 -16.28 -8.36 9.89
C LEU A 555 -17.05 -7.19 9.29
N LEU A 556 -16.39 -6.48 8.41
CA LEU A 556 -17.02 -5.55 7.47
C LEU A 556 -18.03 -6.23 6.54
N VAL A 557 -17.95 -7.55 6.44
CA VAL A 557 -18.84 -8.38 5.67
C VAL A 557 -19.90 -8.90 6.64
N SER A 558 -21.09 -8.39 6.53
CA SER A 558 -22.24 -8.92 7.27
C SER A 558 -22.30 -10.44 7.10
N PRO A 559 -22.60 -11.22 8.16
CA PRO A 559 -22.85 -12.66 8.05
C PRO A 559 -23.85 -13.01 6.94
N VAL A 560 -24.70 -12.06 6.58
CA VAL A 560 -25.65 -12.12 5.45
C VAL A 560 -24.98 -12.43 4.11
N TYR A 561 -23.73 -12.04 3.91
CA TYR A 561 -23.02 -12.25 2.64
C TYR A 561 -22.05 -13.44 2.66
N THR A 562 -21.91 -14.14 3.78
CA THR A 562 -20.90 -15.17 3.91
C THR A 562 -21.54 -16.56 3.80
N PRO A 563 -21.18 -17.36 2.78
CA PRO A 563 -21.67 -18.72 2.65
C PRO A 563 -20.98 -19.63 3.66
N THR A 564 -21.52 -19.70 4.89
CA THR A 564 -20.94 -20.49 6.00
C THR A 564 -20.74 -21.95 5.60
N GLY A 565 -21.63 -22.51 4.78
CA GLY A 565 -21.49 -23.85 4.21
C GLY A 565 -20.24 -23.97 3.31
N LEU A 566 -20.03 -23.01 2.41
CA LEU A 566 -18.90 -23.05 1.48
C LEU A 566 -17.56 -22.88 2.20
N VAL A 567 -17.49 -22.07 3.24
CA VAL A 567 -16.26 -21.91 4.02
C VAL A 567 -15.85 -23.23 4.68
N ARG A 568 -16.79 -24.03 5.14
CA ARG A 568 -16.50 -25.38 5.66
C ARG A 568 -15.96 -26.31 4.58
N GLU A 569 -16.54 -26.24 3.38
CA GLU A 569 -16.27 -27.16 2.29
C GLU A 569 -15.11 -26.72 1.38
N LYS A 570 -14.63 -25.49 1.50
CA LYS A 570 -13.63 -24.95 0.56
C LYS A 570 -12.31 -25.72 0.53
N GLU A 571 -11.91 -26.36 1.64
CA GLU A 571 -10.74 -27.23 1.64
C GLU A 571 -10.98 -28.53 0.85
N LEU A 572 -12.25 -28.96 0.71
CA LEU A 572 -12.64 -30.08 -0.16
C LEU A 572 -12.64 -29.68 -1.64
N THR A 573 -12.54 -28.40 -1.93
CA THR A 573 -12.55 -27.88 -3.31
C THR A 573 -11.16 -27.81 -3.95
N ALA A 574 -10.11 -28.25 -3.26
CA ALA A 574 -8.74 -28.25 -3.78
C ALA A 574 -8.67 -28.92 -5.18
N GLY A 575 -8.12 -28.20 -6.16
CA GLY A 575 -8.04 -28.66 -7.55
C GLY A 575 -9.40 -28.75 -8.29
N LYS A 576 -10.49 -28.29 -7.70
CA LYS A 576 -11.83 -28.31 -8.28
C LYS A 576 -12.23 -26.95 -8.85
N VAL A 577 -13.25 -26.94 -9.69
CA VAL A 577 -13.86 -25.73 -10.23
C VAL A 577 -15.12 -25.38 -9.43
N ILE A 578 -15.21 -24.13 -8.99
CA ILE A 578 -16.39 -23.55 -8.35
C ILE A 578 -16.97 -22.53 -9.32
N ALA A 579 -18.20 -22.76 -9.79
CA ALA A 579 -18.93 -21.77 -10.57
C ALA A 579 -19.76 -20.86 -9.65
N TYR A 580 -19.99 -19.62 -10.07
CA TYR A 580 -20.82 -18.67 -9.33
C TYR A 580 -21.46 -17.65 -10.26
N ASP A 581 -22.67 -17.21 -9.94
CA ASP A 581 -23.43 -16.20 -10.71
C ASP A 581 -23.71 -14.93 -9.90
N TYR A 582 -23.44 -14.98 -8.60
CA TYR A 582 -23.67 -13.87 -7.69
C TYR A 582 -22.75 -13.98 -6.47
N LEU A 583 -21.79 -13.10 -6.37
CA LEU A 583 -21.05 -12.90 -5.12
C LEU A 583 -20.16 -11.66 -5.22
N ASP A 584 -20.43 -10.64 -4.41
CA ASP A 584 -19.60 -9.43 -4.34
C ASP A 584 -18.18 -9.73 -3.86
N TYR A 585 -18.03 -10.80 -3.06
CA TYR A 585 -16.76 -11.18 -2.42
C TYR A 585 -16.33 -12.60 -2.85
N PHE A 586 -16.24 -12.81 -4.15
CA PHE A 586 -15.87 -14.14 -4.68
C PHE A 586 -14.43 -14.57 -4.29
N ALA A 587 -13.61 -13.66 -3.73
CA ALA A 587 -12.38 -14.02 -3.05
C ALA A 587 -12.59 -15.10 -1.98
N LEU A 588 -13.75 -15.13 -1.35
CA LEU A 588 -14.12 -16.13 -0.35
C LEU A 588 -14.29 -17.55 -0.92
N LEU A 589 -14.39 -17.68 -2.23
CA LEU A 589 -14.51 -18.99 -2.89
C LEU A 589 -13.15 -19.69 -3.04
N TRP A 590 -12.02 -18.97 -2.98
CA TRP A 590 -10.71 -19.63 -3.04
C TRP A 590 -10.36 -20.30 -1.72
N ASN A 591 -9.78 -21.51 -1.84
CA ASN A 591 -9.12 -22.16 -0.72
C ASN A 591 -7.79 -21.49 -0.36
N ASN A 592 -7.17 -21.95 0.74
CA ASN A 592 -5.98 -21.28 1.28
C ASN A 592 -4.79 -21.23 0.31
N ASP A 593 -4.60 -22.21 -0.55
CA ASP A 593 -3.46 -22.31 -1.46
C ASP A 593 -3.77 -21.89 -2.90
N TYR A 594 -4.97 -21.36 -3.16
CA TYR A 594 -5.46 -20.99 -4.50
C TYR A 594 -5.44 -22.18 -5.49
N SER A 595 -5.55 -23.42 -5.02
CA SER A 595 -5.54 -24.60 -5.89
C SER A 595 -6.89 -24.85 -6.57
N ASN A 596 -7.99 -24.31 -6.05
CA ASN A 596 -9.28 -24.35 -6.72
C ASN A 596 -9.40 -23.22 -7.75
N LYS A 597 -10.29 -23.40 -8.72
CA LYS A 597 -10.58 -22.42 -9.76
C LYS A 597 -11.98 -21.84 -9.56
N THR A 598 -12.13 -20.53 -9.63
CA THR A 598 -13.43 -19.87 -9.63
C THR A 598 -13.80 -19.44 -11.04
N VAL A 599 -15.07 -19.64 -11.43
CA VAL A 599 -15.59 -19.30 -12.76
C VAL A 599 -16.89 -18.53 -12.60
N TRP A 600 -16.94 -17.34 -13.16
CA TRP A 600 -18.15 -16.57 -13.27
C TRP A 600 -19.04 -17.14 -14.38
N VAL A 601 -20.33 -17.35 -14.07
CA VAL A 601 -21.32 -17.82 -15.03
C VAL A 601 -22.18 -16.64 -15.47
N SER A 602 -22.15 -16.34 -16.75
CA SER A 602 -22.76 -15.13 -17.32
C SER A 602 -23.90 -15.38 -18.29
N SER A 603 -24.11 -16.65 -18.70
CA SER A 603 -25.12 -17.01 -19.68
C SER A 603 -26.53 -16.60 -19.21
N PRO A 604 -27.25 -15.75 -19.95
CA PRO A 604 -28.62 -15.38 -19.60
C PRO A 604 -29.64 -16.47 -19.89
N THR A 605 -29.27 -17.46 -20.71
CA THR A 605 -30.17 -18.51 -21.17
C THR A 605 -29.90 -19.87 -20.53
N ASP A 606 -28.64 -20.24 -20.41
CA ASP A 606 -28.22 -21.54 -19.86
C ASP A 606 -27.00 -21.42 -18.95
N PRO A 607 -27.14 -20.81 -17.77
CA PRO A 607 -26.05 -20.67 -16.83
C PRO A 607 -25.57 -22.00 -16.25
N LEU A 608 -26.46 -23.01 -16.11
CA LEU A 608 -26.07 -24.33 -15.63
C LEU A 608 -25.21 -25.07 -16.67
N GLY A 609 -25.58 -25.02 -17.95
CA GLY A 609 -24.78 -25.60 -19.03
C GLY A 609 -23.38 -24.93 -19.11
N GLU A 610 -23.28 -23.61 -18.92
CA GLU A 610 -22.00 -22.90 -18.85
C GLU A 610 -21.14 -23.40 -17.67
N ALA A 611 -21.72 -23.59 -16.48
CA ALA A 611 -21.03 -24.14 -15.33
C ALA A 611 -20.56 -25.59 -15.57
N GLU A 612 -21.38 -26.41 -16.22
CA GLU A 612 -21.03 -27.80 -16.56
C GLU A 612 -19.94 -27.89 -17.63
N GLN A 613 -19.94 -27.00 -18.64
CA GLN A 613 -18.86 -26.89 -19.64
C GLN A 613 -17.53 -26.46 -18.98
N ALA A 614 -17.59 -25.64 -17.94
CA ALA A 614 -16.41 -25.29 -17.14
C ALA A 614 -15.96 -26.44 -16.23
N ASN A 615 -16.61 -27.60 -16.24
CA ASN A 615 -16.39 -28.72 -15.33
C ASN A 615 -16.53 -28.33 -13.84
N ALA A 616 -17.51 -27.49 -13.54
CA ALA A 616 -17.81 -27.15 -12.16
C ALA A 616 -18.25 -28.38 -11.37
N VAL A 617 -17.67 -28.54 -10.19
CA VAL A 617 -18.02 -29.55 -9.19
C VAL A 617 -18.84 -28.93 -8.07
N TRP A 618 -18.62 -27.63 -7.84
CA TRP A 618 -19.36 -26.85 -6.88
C TRP A 618 -19.96 -25.62 -7.55
N ILE A 619 -21.17 -25.25 -7.13
CA ILE A 619 -21.84 -24.04 -7.58
C ILE A 619 -22.30 -23.25 -6.37
N TYR A 620 -21.99 -21.96 -6.41
CA TYR A 620 -22.49 -20.96 -5.48
C TYR A 620 -23.44 -20.02 -6.23
N THR A 621 -24.69 -19.92 -5.78
CA THR A 621 -25.72 -19.10 -6.43
C THR A 621 -26.67 -18.49 -5.42
N ARG A 622 -27.28 -17.37 -5.78
CA ARG A 622 -28.29 -16.70 -4.96
C ARG A 622 -29.70 -17.22 -5.27
N GLY A 623 -30.55 -17.23 -4.25
CA GLY A 623 -31.98 -17.47 -4.44
C GLY A 623 -32.60 -16.49 -5.44
N GLY A 624 -33.50 -17.00 -6.30
CA GLY A 624 -34.18 -16.21 -7.33
C GLY A 624 -33.40 -16.00 -8.63
N THR A 625 -32.13 -16.46 -8.72
CA THR A 625 -31.40 -16.44 -10.00
C THR A 625 -31.85 -17.59 -10.91
N ARG A 626 -31.58 -17.47 -12.21
CA ARG A 626 -31.87 -18.52 -13.18
C ARG A 626 -31.07 -19.79 -12.92
N LEU A 627 -29.80 -19.62 -12.55
CA LEU A 627 -28.91 -20.72 -12.17
C LEU A 627 -29.51 -21.51 -11.00
N HIS A 628 -29.98 -20.81 -9.96
CA HIS A 628 -30.62 -21.43 -8.81
C HIS A 628 -31.87 -22.26 -9.21
N ALA A 629 -32.74 -21.70 -10.07
CA ALA A 629 -33.92 -22.41 -10.57
C ALA A 629 -33.56 -23.67 -11.36
N GLN A 630 -32.51 -23.60 -12.21
CA GLN A 630 -32.04 -24.77 -12.97
C GLN A 630 -31.43 -25.83 -12.06
N LEU A 631 -30.70 -25.43 -11.01
CA LEU A 631 -30.11 -26.37 -10.04
C LEU A 631 -31.16 -27.13 -9.23
N ILE A 632 -32.23 -26.44 -8.80
CA ILE A 632 -33.36 -27.12 -8.11
C ILE A 632 -34.02 -28.18 -9.01
N ALA A 633 -34.14 -27.89 -10.29
CA ALA A 633 -34.74 -28.79 -11.26
C ALA A 633 -33.80 -29.93 -11.73
N SER A 634 -32.50 -29.82 -11.48
CA SER A 634 -31.51 -30.77 -11.98
C SER A 634 -31.30 -31.94 -11.03
N PRO A 635 -31.45 -33.19 -11.49
CA PRO A 635 -31.18 -34.38 -10.68
C PRO A 635 -29.69 -34.59 -10.41
N SER A 636 -28.81 -33.96 -11.20
CA SER A 636 -27.36 -34.12 -11.14
C SER A 636 -26.69 -33.28 -10.04
N TRP A 637 -27.45 -32.41 -9.40
CA TRP A 637 -26.93 -31.50 -8.36
C TRP A 637 -27.67 -31.71 -7.05
N GLU A 638 -26.97 -31.57 -5.95
CA GLU A 638 -27.54 -31.63 -4.60
C GLU A 638 -27.24 -30.37 -3.82
N LEU A 639 -28.21 -29.93 -3.05
CA LEU A 639 -28.09 -28.79 -2.16
C LEU A 639 -27.33 -29.20 -0.88
N ILE A 640 -26.15 -28.65 -0.67
CA ILE A 640 -25.31 -28.94 0.51
C ILE A 640 -25.62 -27.99 1.65
N ALA A 641 -25.77 -26.69 1.34
CA ALA A 641 -26.09 -25.68 2.34
C ALA A 641 -27.26 -24.82 1.84
N PRO A 642 -28.42 -24.91 2.49
CA PRO A 642 -29.55 -24.07 2.17
C PRO A 642 -29.33 -22.62 2.65
N LEU A 643 -30.12 -21.74 2.06
CA LEU A 643 -30.21 -20.34 2.48
C LEU A 643 -30.73 -20.24 3.92
N GLU A 644 -30.00 -19.59 4.80
CA GLU A 644 -30.53 -19.11 6.07
C GLU A 644 -31.34 -17.81 5.91
N SER A 645 -31.16 -17.10 4.80
CA SER A 645 -31.94 -15.92 4.39
C SER A 645 -31.92 -15.75 2.87
N GLU A 646 -32.88 -14.99 2.31
CA GLU A 646 -32.93 -14.68 0.86
C GLU A 646 -31.70 -13.95 0.32
N MET A 647 -30.89 -13.38 1.16
CA MET A 647 -29.67 -12.66 0.80
C MET A 647 -28.41 -13.53 0.83
N GLN A 648 -28.49 -14.73 1.38
CA GLN A 648 -27.38 -15.69 1.39
C GLN A 648 -27.43 -16.57 0.14
N GLY A 649 -26.25 -16.97 -0.35
CA GLY A 649 -26.15 -17.89 -1.46
C GLY A 649 -26.31 -19.35 -1.03
N SER A 650 -26.84 -20.16 -1.92
CA SER A 650 -26.93 -21.63 -1.78
C SER A 650 -25.67 -22.26 -2.38
N VAL A 651 -25.22 -23.35 -1.76
CA VAL A 651 -24.10 -24.16 -2.22
C VAL A 651 -24.62 -25.49 -2.76
N TYR A 652 -24.28 -25.77 -3.99
CA TYR A 652 -24.62 -27.04 -4.66
C TYR A 652 -23.36 -27.83 -4.97
N HIS A 653 -23.44 -29.13 -4.86
CA HIS A 653 -22.40 -30.09 -5.25
C HIS A 653 -22.92 -31.00 -6.35
N ARG A 654 -22.05 -31.28 -7.34
CA ARG A 654 -22.39 -32.24 -8.41
C ARG A 654 -22.39 -33.63 -7.85
N LYS A 655 -23.47 -34.39 -8.05
CA LYS A 655 -23.54 -35.80 -7.66
C LYS A 655 -22.51 -36.60 -8.43
N PRO A 656 -21.90 -37.63 -7.81
CA PRO A 656 -20.91 -38.49 -8.45
C PRO A 656 -21.42 -39.16 -9.71
#